data_8d83fb28f2ed5db7245ca1f09e35a432
#
_entry.id   8d83fb28f2ed5db7245ca1f09e35a432
#
_cell.length_a   1.000
_cell.length_b   1.000
_cell.length_c   1.000
_cell.angle_alpha   90.00
_cell.angle_beta   90.00
_cell.angle_gamma   90.00
#
_symmetry.space_group_name_H-M   'P 1'
#
loop_
_entity.id
_entity.type
_entity.pdbx_description
1 polymer ?
#
loop_
_entity_poly.entity_id
_entity_poly.type
_entity_poly.pdbx_seq_one_letter_code
_entity_poly.pdbx_strand_id
1 'polypeptide(L)'
;MKSPIKYFSHASAICLALLSCTSFAEAVNKQGLTAENLATLQSISQAQVSPNGENIAFTRSVPREIYVEKDGKNWGELFLVDDKGVERPYITGKVNIHNIQWSADGSLIFFLAKMNDDKYTALYQIPANGGQAQKAVVLKGTSISKYALSNDNTKIALLAKKAKDKSIKKLNDLGFKAEVFEEQFSNQLLYITELTQSDKAITPEAWNIKGYVSDVHFSPTGKDLLVKTQPTALIDDKYMKSQWHIVDIAKQSVKTSFATEGKLGAAEFSYDGKYVALHGAQNKHDPATGRLFLAEVKSGKVTNWLPNFEGHVSDFEWSNKRNELYFTANINTDSVVAKIKPDSNKYKTVVKAGKFIVGSLSISDSDKTVVVKANTAQHPNEVFMLRGKKQTRLTDSNTWLNDVALAKQESLTIKARDGIEIDGVLIYPLDYKKGQRYPLIMSVHGGPESHDKDGWLTAYSRPGQLGAAQGYAVFYPNYRGSTGKGVDYSKLGQNDYAGKEFDDLIDLKNHLVNIGLVNERKVGITGGSYGGYASAWGATKLTKHFAASVMFVGISNQLSKFGTTDISNEMHLVHARSYPWDKWQWYLERSPIYWVEQSETPLLIMHGKADPRVHPAQSMEMYRYMKVHGKTVRLVYYPGEGHGNKRAGAKYDYSLRLMRWMDNYLKHDNKPMPAHDLPHAANLKKHSK
;
A
#
# COMPACT_ATOMS: atom_id res chain seq x y z
N MET A 1 -78.33 70.08 -21.51
CA MET A 1 -77.31 71.08 -21.14
C MET A 1 -75.97 70.33 -20.89
N LYS A 2 -75.01 70.80 -21.61
CA LYS A 2 -73.58 70.47 -21.45
C LYS A 2 -73.10 68.99 -21.67
N SER A 3 -72.52 68.86 -22.79
CA SER A 3 -71.70 67.76 -23.31
C SER A 3 -70.37 67.61 -22.55
N PRO A 4 -69.79 66.40 -22.43
CA PRO A 4 -68.40 66.27 -22.07
C PRO A 4 -67.50 65.85 -23.23
N ILE A 5 -66.33 66.38 -23.17
CA ILE A 5 -65.18 66.27 -24.08
C ILE A 5 -64.53 64.91 -23.99
N LYS A 6 -64.24 64.25 -25.12
CA LYS A 6 -63.47 63.04 -25.26
C LYS A 6 -61.99 63.39 -25.34
N TYR A 7 -61.14 62.74 -24.51
CA TYR A 7 -59.67 62.67 -24.68
C TYR A 7 -59.27 61.31 -25.24
N PHE A 8 -58.63 61.36 -26.39
CA PHE A 8 -57.92 60.22 -26.95
C PHE A 8 -56.54 60.08 -26.25
N SER A 9 -56.24 58.93 -25.68
CA SER A 9 -54.87 58.59 -25.25
C SER A 9 -54.28 57.56 -26.20
N HIS A 10 -53.18 57.93 -26.83
CA HIS A 10 -52.33 57.02 -27.62
C HIS A 10 -51.53 56.13 -26.69
N ALA A 11 -51.76 54.83 -26.76
CA ALA A 11 -50.90 53.83 -26.12
C ALA A 11 -49.80 53.48 -27.09
N SER A 12 -48.58 53.89 -26.80
CA SER A 12 -47.38 53.43 -27.47
C SER A 12 -47.00 52.06 -26.88
N ALA A 13 -47.08 51.00 -27.70
CA ALA A 13 -46.56 49.66 -27.36
C ALA A 13 -45.06 49.66 -27.49
N ILE A 14 -44.35 49.61 -26.36
CA ILE A 14 -42.92 49.32 -26.30
C ILE A 14 -42.77 47.80 -26.27
N CYS A 15 -42.31 47.19 -27.38
CA CYS A 15 -41.84 45.81 -27.43
C CYS A 15 -40.52 45.72 -26.72
N LEU A 16 -40.49 45.22 -25.47
CA LEU A 16 -39.26 44.73 -24.81
C LEU A 16 -38.89 43.36 -25.42
N ALA A 17 -37.89 43.35 -26.30
CA ALA A 17 -37.24 42.13 -26.72
C ALA A 17 -36.35 41.62 -25.55
N LEU A 18 -36.83 40.63 -24.79
CA LEU A 18 -36.03 39.86 -23.87
C LEU A 18 -35.05 38.99 -24.68
N LEU A 19 -33.85 39.49 -24.87
CA LEU A 19 -32.69 38.67 -25.25
C LEU A 19 -32.38 37.73 -24.08
N SER A 20 -32.90 36.50 -24.14
CA SER A 20 -32.44 35.39 -23.33
C SER A 20 -31.01 35.03 -23.78
N CYS A 21 -30.02 35.61 -23.12
CA CYS A 21 -28.65 35.05 -23.14
C CYS A 21 -28.68 33.69 -22.47
N THR A 22 -28.96 32.64 -23.24
CA THR A 22 -28.53 31.29 -22.86
C THR A 22 -27.04 31.30 -22.92
N SER A 23 -26.37 31.47 -21.78
CA SER A 23 -24.99 31.13 -21.61
C SER A 23 -24.88 29.62 -21.84
N PHE A 24 -24.50 29.21 -23.05
CA PHE A 24 -23.89 27.92 -23.26
C PHE A 24 -22.61 27.96 -22.46
N ALA A 25 -22.61 27.39 -21.23
CA ALA A 25 -21.42 26.96 -20.59
C ALA A 25 -20.82 25.92 -21.56
N GLU A 26 -19.77 26.27 -22.28
CA GLU A 26 -18.95 25.33 -23.00
C GLU A 26 -18.58 24.26 -21.97
N ALA A 27 -19.02 23.03 -22.19
CA ALA A 27 -18.58 21.88 -21.41
C ALA A 27 -17.06 21.80 -21.62
N VAL A 28 -16.31 22.29 -20.64
CA VAL A 28 -14.86 22.19 -20.63
C VAL A 28 -14.55 20.70 -20.81
N ASN A 29 -14.03 20.35 -21.98
CA ASN A 29 -13.70 18.97 -22.30
C ASN A 29 -12.50 18.58 -21.44
N LYS A 30 -12.75 18.04 -20.23
CA LYS A 30 -11.71 17.65 -19.28
C LYS A 30 -10.81 16.61 -19.92
N GLN A 31 -9.51 16.83 -19.84
CA GLN A 31 -8.51 15.85 -20.30
C GLN A 31 -8.41 14.68 -19.29
N GLY A 32 -8.09 13.49 -19.82
CA GLY A 32 -7.81 12.33 -18.97
C GLY A 32 -6.46 12.45 -18.25
N LEU A 33 -6.23 11.57 -17.28
CA LEU A 33 -5.01 11.55 -16.46
C LEU A 33 -3.78 11.27 -17.31
N THR A 34 -2.71 12.06 -17.13
CA THR A 34 -1.40 11.90 -17.80
C THR A 34 -0.35 11.29 -16.85
N ALA A 35 0.80 10.88 -17.40
CA ALA A 35 1.94 10.40 -16.61
C ALA A 35 2.54 11.53 -15.75
N GLU A 36 2.52 12.76 -16.23
CA GLU A 36 2.93 13.96 -15.51
C GLU A 36 2.04 14.22 -14.32
N ASN A 37 0.71 14.19 -14.51
CA ASN A 37 -0.26 14.29 -13.41
C ASN A 37 -0.04 13.18 -12.36
N LEU A 38 0.20 11.93 -12.81
CA LEU A 38 0.45 10.82 -11.91
C LEU A 38 1.73 11.04 -11.07
N ALA A 39 2.76 11.68 -11.65
CA ALA A 39 4.00 11.97 -10.95
C ALA A 39 3.86 13.05 -9.86
N THR A 40 2.81 13.88 -9.90
CA THR A 40 2.52 14.92 -8.88
C THR A 40 1.49 14.49 -7.83
N LEU A 41 0.96 13.27 -7.95
CA LEU A 41 -0.15 12.80 -7.13
C LEU A 41 0.26 12.67 -5.65
N GLN A 42 -0.42 13.41 -4.79
CA GLN A 42 -0.26 13.39 -3.33
C GLN A 42 -1.22 12.37 -2.70
N SER A 43 -0.89 11.92 -1.49
CA SER A 43 -1.72 10.95 -0.75
C SER A 43 -1.46 11.04 0.75
N ILE A 44 -2.49 10.87 1.56
CA ILE A 44 -2.34 10.79 3.01
C ILE A 44 -1.66 9.46 3.38
N SER A 45 -0.59 9.55 4.17
CA SER A 45 0.18 8.39 4.63
C SER A 45 -0.29 7.89 6.00
N GLN A 46 -0.54 8.81 6.93
CA GLN A 46 -0.98 8.53 8.29
C GLN A 46 -1.99 9.61 8.72
N ALA A 47 -2.98 9.26 9.53
CA ALA A 47 -3.91 10.20 10.17
C ALA A 47 -4.22 9.73 11.59
N GLN A 48 -4.19 10.67 12.56
CA GLN A 48 -4.41 10.42 13.98
C GLN A 48 -5.32 11.51 14.54
N VAL A 49 -6.46 11.12 15.12
CA VAL A 49 -7.36 12.05 15.79
C VAL A 49 -6.81 12.45 17.17
N SER A 50 -6.99 13.70 17.55
CA SER A 50 -6.66 14.18 18.90
C SER A 50 -7.54 13.50 19.97
N PRO A 51 -7.09 13.39 21.23
CA PRO A 51 -7.87 12.80 22.32
C PRO A 51 -9.28 13.39 22.47
N ASN A 52 -9.42 14.71 22.33
CA ASN A 52 -10.72 15.42 22.40
C ASN A 52 -11.59 15.25 21.13
N GLY A 53 -11.03 14.75 20.03
CA GLY A 53 -11.75 14.49 18.77
C GLY A 53 -11.98 15.71 17.88
N GLU A 54 -11.32 16.84 18.14
CA GLU A 54 -11.52 18.10 17.41
C GLU A 54 -10.51 18.33 16.28
N ASN A 55 -9.29 17.81 16.44
CA ASN A 55 -8.22 17.97 15.47
C ASN A 55 -7.70 16.62 15.01
N ILE A 56 -7.24 16.56 13.76
CA ILE A 56 -6.61 15.39 13.18
C ILE A 56 -5.22 15.80 12.69
N ALA A 57 -4.18 15.17 13.24
CA ALA A 57 -2.83 15.27 12.69
C ALA A 57 -2.66 14.24 11.59
N PHE A 58 -2.09 14.64 10.44
CA PHE A 58 -1.85 13.74 9.35
C PHE A 58 -0.56 14.04 8.61
N THR A 59 0.02 13.00 7.99
CA THR A 59 1.15 13.17 7.09
C THR A 59 0.71 13.01 5.65
N ARG A 60 1.14 13.94 4.80
CA ARG A 60 0.94 13.93 3.36
C ARG A 60 2.21 13.51 2.65
N SER A 61 2.12 12.50 1.80
CA SER A 61 3.19 12.08 0.91
C SER A 61 3.19 12.98 -0.33
N VAL A 62 4.22 13.82 -0.47
CA VAL A 62 4.38 14.80 -1.54
C VAL A 62 5.49 14.33 -2.48
N PRO A 63 5.20 14.05 -3.76
CA PRO A 63 6.21 13.66 -4.73
C PRO A 63 7.25 14.77 -4.95
N ARG A 64 8.47 14.38 -5.29
CA ARG A 64 9.48 15.34 -5.78
C ARG A 64 9.13 15.79 -7.18
N GLU A 65 9.39 17.03 -7.47
CA GLU A 65 9.17 17.61 -8.79
C GLU A 65 10.17 17.04 -9.81
N ILE A 66 9.65 16.37 -10.83
CA ILE A 66 10.42 15.70 -11.87
C ILE A 66 11.16 16.77 -12.70
N TYR A 67 12.44 16.52 -13.02
CA TYR A 67 13.37 17.40 -13.73
C TYR A 67 13.82 18.66 -12.98
N VAL A 68 13.24 18.98 -11.83
CA VAL A 68 13.55 20.18 -11.02
C VAL A 68 14.29 19.80 -9.74
N GLU A 69 13.72 18.89 -8.94
CA GLU A 69 14.34 18.48 -7.70
C GLU A 69 15.34 17.33 -7.89
N LYS A 70 16.33 17.28 -6.99
CA LYS A 70 17.19 16.09 -6.88
C LYS A 70 16.35 14.85 -6.62
N ASP A 71 16.60 13.77 -7.35
CA ASP A 71 15.87 12.52 -7.25
C ASP A 71 15.84 11.95 -5.82
N GLY A 72 14.72 11.35 -5.44
CA GLY A 72 14.54 10.74 -4.13
C GLY A 72 13.12 10.20 -3.89
N LYS A 73 12.92 9.69 -2.68
CA LYS A 73 11.57 9.30 -2.22
C LYS A 73 10.73 10.56 -2.02
N ASN A 74 9.41 10.38 -2.01
CA ASN A 74 8.48 11.46 -1.67
C ASN A 74 8.83 12.07 -0.31
N TRP A 75 8.55 13.35 -0.15
CA TRP A 75 8.56 14.04 1.13
C TRP A 75 7.38 13.59 1.99
N GLY A 76 7.53 13.64 3.31
CA GLY A 76 6.45 13.39 4.28
C GLY A 76 6.21 14.65 5.09
N GLU A 77 5.17 15.39 4.79
CA GLU A 77 4.84 16.67 5.41
C GLU A 77 3.76 16.49 6.49
N LEU A 78 3.82 17.30 7.57
CA LEU A 78 2.85 17.29 8.68
C LEU A 78 1.84 18.41 8.54
N PHE A 79 0.56 18.05 8.63
CA PHE A 79 -0.58 18.94 8.62
C PHE A 79 -1.52 18.65 9.78
N LEU A 80 -2.34 19.63 10.14
CA LEU A 80 -3.54 19.44 10.93
C LEU A 80 -4.77 19.81 10.12
N VAL A 81 -5.88 19.10 10.38
CA VAL A 81 -7.21 19.50 9.92
C VAL A 81 -8.18 19.43 11.09
N ASP A 82 -9.06 20.44 11.22
CA ASP A 82 -10.11 20.44 12.22
C ASP A 82 -11.36 19.64 11.76
N ASP A 83 -12.32 19.49 12.65
CA ASP A 83 -13.58 18.79 12.39
C ASP A 83 -14.52 19.48 11.38
N LYS A 84 -14.17 20.70 10.96
CA LYS A 84 -14.85 21.47 9.91
C LYS A 84 -14.15 21.36 8.55
N GLY A 85 -12.97 20.75 8.49
CA GLY A 85 -12.17 20.60 7.27
C GLY A 85 -11.21 21.78 7.01
N VAL A 86 -10.94 22.63 8.02
CA VAL A 86 -9.94 23.69 7.89
C VAL A 86 -8.55 23.09 8.07
N GLU A 87 -7.82 22.98 6.96
CA GLU A 87 -6.47 22.42 6.92
C GLU A 87 -5.42 23.49 7.26
N ARG A 88 -4.43 23.11 8.05
CA ARG A 88 -3.29 23.96 8.43
C ARG A 88 -1.98 23.21 8.21
N PRO A 89 -1.01 23.74 7.43
CA PRO A 89 0.33 23.19 7.34
C PRO A 89 1.08 23.41 8.66
N TYR A 90 1.77 22.38 9.13
CA TYR A 90 2.58 22.45 10.35
C TYR A 90 4.07 22.37 10.04
N ILE A 91 4.51 21.35 9.33
CA ILE A 91 5.90 21.21 8.91
C ILE A 91 5.89 20.70 7.47
N THR A 92 6.33 21.53 6.52
CA THR A 92 6.28 21.27 5.08
C THR A 92 7.66 21.43 4.44
N GLY A 93 7.75 21.07 3.15
CA GLY A 93 8.96 21.20 2.34
C GLY A 93 9.82 19.93 2.37
N LYS A 94 11.15 20.11 2.43
CA LYS A 94 12.12 19.00 2.31
C LYS A 94 12.29 18.21 3.60
N VAL A 95 11.19 17.67 4.12
CA VAL A 95 11.11 16.90 5.36
C VAL A 95 10.55 15.51 5.13
N ASN A 96 10.78 14.60 6.06
CA ASN A 96 10.22 13.27 6.04
C ASN A 96 9.73 12.88 7.44
N ILE A 97 8.50 13.28 7.74
CA ILE A 97 7.84 13.07 9.03
C ILE A 97 7.06 11.76 8.98
N HIS A 98 7.18 10.95 10.02
CA HIS A 98 6.48 9.66 10.14
C HIS A 98 6.27 9.29 11.61
N ASN A 99 5.43 8.27 11.86
CA ASN A 99 5.07 7.81 13.20
C ASN A 99 4.55 8.95 14.08
N ILE A 100 3.51 9.68 13.62
CA ILE A 100 2.86 10.72 14.40
C ILE A 100 2.02 10.10 15.52
N GLN A 101 2.05 10.72 16.70
CA GLN A 101 1.25 10.36 17.86
C GLN A 101 0.92 11.61 18.68
N TRP A 102 -0.30 11.71 19.18
CA TRP A 102 -0.69 12.76 20.14
C TRP A 102 -0.18 12.44 21.54
N SER A 103 0.10 13.48 22.33
CA SER A 103 0.17 13.34 23.78
C SER A 103 -1.22 13.02 24.35
N ALA A 104 -1.28 12.39 25.52
CA ALA A 104 -2.55 11.98 26.13
C ALA A 104 -3.50 13.17 26.44
N ASP A 105 -2.95 14.35 26.74
CA ASP A 105 -3.71 15.59 26.94
C ASP A 105 -4.04 16.34 25.64
N GLY A 106 -3.54 15.86 24.49
CA GLY A 106 -3.74 16.50 23.19
C GLY A 106 -2.98 17.81 22.99
N SER A 107 -2.08 18.19 23.88
CA SER A 107 -1.33 19.44 23.81
C SER A 107 -0.13 19.40 22.85
N LEU A 108 0.41 18.19 22.59
CA LEU A 108 1.60 17.96 21.77
C LEU A 108 1.35 16.91 20.68
N ILE A 109 2.08 17.04 19.59
CA ILE A 109 2.19 16.02 18.54
C ILE A 109 3.64 15.57 18.51
N PHE A 110 3.87 14.27 18.73
CA PHE A 110 5.16 13.62 18.61
C PHE A 110 5.32 12.99 17.23
N PHE A 111 6.55 12.96 16.72
CA PHE A 111 6.84 12.35 15.42
C PHE A 111 8.33 12.02 15.28
N LEU A 112 8.64 11.08 14.41
CA LEU A 112 10.02 10.81 14.01
C LEU A 112 10.36 11.61 12.76
N ALA A 113 11.53 12.24 12.78
CA ALA A 113 12.08 12.95 11.63
C ALA A 113 13.61 13.03 11.68
N LYS A 114 14.18 13.31 10.52
CA LYS A 114 15.53 13.79 10.37
C LYS A 114 15.45 15.17 9.73
N MET A 115 15.56 16.21 10.56
CA MET A 115 15.42 17.61 10.14
C MET A 115 16.72 18.37 10.29
N ASN A 116 16.83 19.49 9.58
CA ASN A 116 18.01 20.34 9.58
C ASN A 116 19.30 19.52 9.28
N ASP A 117 20.33 19.68 10.11
CA ASP A 117 21.61 18.98 9.97
C ASP A 117 21.69 17.66 10.75
N ASP A 118 20.54 17.09 11.14
CA ASP A 118 20.51 15.84 11.85
C ASP A 118 21.18 14.71 11.09
N LYS A 119 22.12 14.04 11.75
CA LYS A 119 22.76 12.84 11.19
C LYS A 119 21.86 11.62 11.30
N TYR A 120 21.06 11.54 12.37
CA TYR A 120 20.20 10.42 12.72
C TYR A 120 18.75 10.86 12.91
N THR A 121 17.81 9.96 12.69
CA THR A 121 16.40 10.20 12.99
C THR A 121 16.22 10.34 14.50
N ALA A 122 15.58 11.44 14.92
CA ALA A 122 15.26 11.74 16.31
C ALA A 122 13.74 11.76 16.53
N LEU A 123 13.32 11.70 17.78
CA LEU A 123 11.97 12.01 18.18
C LEU A 123 11.83 13.51 18.37
N TYR A 124 10.84 14.07 17.72
CA TYR A 124 10.45 15.48 17.82
C TYR A 124 9.06 15.60 18.45
N GLN A 125 8.78 16.78 18.98
CA GLN A 125 7.47 17.22 19.43
C GLN A 125 7.17 18.62 18.94
N ILE A 126 5.88 18.93 18.73
CA ILE A 126 5.40 20.26 18.36
C ILE A 126 4.09 20.54 19.11
N PRO A 127 3.86 21.77 19.64
CA PRO A 127 2.59 22.12 20.25
C PRO A 127 1.42 22.04 19.26
N ALA A 128 0.28 21.51 19.72
CA ALA A 128 -0.93 21.34 18.90
C ALA A 128 -1.57 22.68 18.48
N ASN A 129 -1.27 23.75 19.18
CA ASN A 129 -1.73 25.12 18.86
C ASN A 129 -0.76 25.91 17.97
N GLY A 130 0.32 25.29 17.52
CA GLY A 130 1.36 25.89 16.69
C GLY A 130 2.64 26.22 17.48
N GLY A 131 3.69 26.56 16.76
CA GLY A 131 5.00 26.86 17.33
C GLY A 131 6.12 26.11 16.62
N GLN A 132 7.29 26.09 17.22
CA GLN A 132 8.48 25.44 16.67
C GLN A 132 8.58 24.00 17.15
N ALA A 133 8.89 23.09 16.25
CA ALA A 133 9.21 21.71 16.60
C ALA A 133 10.53 21.63 17.37
N GLN A 134 10.52 20.89 18.48
CA GLN A 134 11.68 20.67 19.33
C GLN A 134 12.03 19.18 19.41
N LYS A 135 13.31 18.87 19.60
CA LYS A 135 13.73 17.49 19.87
C LYS A 135 13.27 17.05 21.25
N ALA A 136 12.58 15.95 21.32
CA ALA A 136 12.17 15.33 22.57
C ALA A 136 13.20 14.28 23.02
N VAL A 137 13.70 13.42 22.09
CA VAL A 137 14.75 12.45 22.38
C VAL A 137 15.68 12.27 21.18
N VAL A 138 16.99 12.25 21.47
CA VAL A 138 18.06 11.95 20.49
C VAL A 138 18.92 10.82 21.02
N LEU A 139 19.13 9.77 20.23
CA LEU A 139 20.06 8.68 20.57
C LEU A 139 21.45 8.93 19.98
N LYS A 140 22.50 8.74 20.81
CA LYS A 140 23.88 8.94 20.36
C LYS A 140 24.30 7.86 19.36
N GLY A 141 24.60 8.29 18.13
CA GLY A 141 25.21 7.43 17.11
C GLY A 141 24.26 6.49 16.35
N THR A 142 22.93 6.58 16.59
CA THR A 142 21.93 5.73 15.92
C THR A 142 20.61 6.47 15.71
N SER A 143 19.77 5.95 14.80
CA SER A 143 18.44 6.46 14.50
C SER A 143 17.37 5.74 15.31
N ILE A 144 16.39 6.48 15.83
CA ILE A 144 15.16 5.91 16.36
C ILE A 144 14.30 5.44 15.18
N SER A 145 13.86 4.19 15.21
CA SER A 145 13.05 3.58 14.15
C SER A 145 11.56 3.51 14.49
N LYS A 146 11.25 3.38 15.79
CA LYS A 146 9.89 3.39 16.35
C LYS A 146 9.93 3.87 17.80
N TYR A 147 8.80 4.37 18.29
CA TYR A 147 8.62 4.74 19.69
C TYR A 147 7.19 4.42 20.14
N ALA A 148 7.00 4.39 21.46
CA ALA A 148 5.71 4.38 22.12
C ALA A 148 5.77 5.28 23.35
N LEU A 149 4.71 6.07 23.59
CA LEU A 149 4.55 6.93 24.78
C LEU A 149 3.76 6.17 25.86
N SER A 150 4.13 6.35 27.12
CA SER A 150 3.27 5.96 28.23
C SER A 150 2.04 6.88 28.32
N ASN A 151 0.91 6.38 28.85
CA ASN A 151 -0.33 7.14 28.93
C ASN A 151 -0.22 8.42 29.79
N ASP A 152 0.76 8.50 30.69
CA ASP A 152 1.04 9.67 31.52
C ASP A 152 2.08 10.62 30.87
N ASN A 153 2.57 10.31 29.68
CA ASN A 153 3.63 11.02 28.96
C ASN A 153 4.95 11.16 29.73
N THR A 154 5.20 10.33 30.75
CA THR A 154 6.44 10.42 31.56
C THR A 154 7.54 9.55 30.99
N LYS A 155 7.19 8.40 30.37
CA LYS A 155 8.14 7.43 29.84
C LYS A 155 7.96 7.22 28.34
N ILE A 156 9.05 6.83 27.70
CA ILE A 156 9.07 6.49 26.29
C ILE A 156 9.86 5.20 26.07
N ALA A 157 9.27 4.31 25.29
CA ALA A 157 9.93 3.14 24.75
C ALA A 157 10.42 3.45 23.34
N LEU A 158 11.67 3.15 23.05
CA LEU A 158 12.35 3.43 21.78
C LEU A 158 12.88 2.16 21.17
N LEU A 159 12.72 2.01 19.87
CA LEU A 159 13.37 0.95 19.10
C LEU A 159 14.48 1.56 18.25
N ALA A 160 15.69 1.06 18.40
CA ALA A 160 16.85 1.48 17.63
C ALA A 160 17.89 0.37 17.52
N LYS A 161 18.73 0.44 16.49
CA LYS A 161 19.92 -0.42 16.39
C LYS A 161 21.00 0.09 17.35
N LYS A 162 21.86 -0.80 17.83
CA LYS A 162 23.06 -0.38 18.55
C LYS A 162 23.91 0.55 17.68
N ALA A 163 24.46 1.60 18.28
CA ALA A 163 25.41 2.47 17.58
C ALA A 163 26.59 1.65 17.04
N LYS A 164 26.98 1.89 15.78
CA LYS A 164 28.11 1.19 15.17
C LYS A 164 29.42 1.62 15.84
N ASP A 165 30.28 0.64 16.12
CA ASP A 165 31.63 0.91 16.58
C ASP A 165 32.41 1.72 15.53
N LYS A 166 33.17 2.71 16.00
CA LYS A 166 34.02 3.54 15.12
C LYS A 166 35.11 2.72 14.42
N SER A 167 35.57 1.63 15.03
CA SER A 167 36.54 0.70 14.44
C SER A 167 36.02 0.05 13.17
N ILE A 168 34.73 -0.33 13.13
CA ILE A 168 34.09 -0.92 11.94
C ILE A 168 34.14 0.03 10.75
N LYS A 169 33.88 1.34 10.98
CA LYS A 169 34.01 2.33 9.92
C LYS A 169 35.45 2.39 9.41
N LYS A 170 36.43 2.44 10.32
CA LYS A 170 37.86 2.46 9.95
C LYS A 170 38.26 1.24 9.15
N LEU A 171 37.82 0.04 9.57
CA LEU A 171 38.05 -1.21 8.84
C LEU A 171 37.44 -1.17 7.44
N ASN A 172 36.21 -0.69 7.30
CA ASN A 172 35.54 -0.54 6.01
C ASN A 172 36.29 0.44 5.08
N ASP A 173 36.80 1.55 5.63
CA ASP A 173 37.59 2.53 4.88
C ASP A 173 38.94 1.94 4.40
N LEU A 174 39.48 0.99 5.12
CA LEU A 174 40.68 0.19 4.78
C LEU A 174 40.39 -0.97 3.82
N GLY A 175 39.13 -1.21 3.43
CA GLY A 175 38.75 -2.26 2.47
C GLY A 175 38.26 -3.58 3.11
N PHE A 176 38.26 -3.71 4.43
CA PHE A 176 37.76 -4.91 5.14
C PHE A 176 36.23 -4.83 5.20
N LYS A 177 35.54 -5.19 4.10
CA LYS A 177 34.09 -5.06 3.91
C LYS A 177 33.39 -6.40 3.66
N ALA A 178 34.08 -7.52 3.92
CA ALA A 178 33.47 -8.84 3.77
C ALA A 178 32.24 -8.94 4.67
N GLU A 179 31.16 -9.46 4.12
CA GLU A 179 29.91 -9.72 4.82
C GLU A 179 29.74 -11.24 4.98
N VAL A 180 29.56 -11.69 6.22
CA VAL A 180 29.18 -13.08 6.49
C VAL A 180 27.66 -13.14 6.42
N PHE A 181 27.16 -13.73 5.33
CA PHE A 181 25.74 -13.72 4.98
C PHE A 181 24.91 -14.46 6.04
N GLU A 182 23.82 -13.82 6.49
CA GLU A 182 22.89 -14.31 7.51
C GLU A 182 23.50 -14.65 8.88
N GLU A 183 24.72 -14.18 9.20
CA GLU A 183 25.33 -14.32 10.52
C GLU A 183 25.60 -12.98 11.20
N GLN A 184 25.86 -11.91 10.44
CA GLN A 184 26.16 -10.57 10.97
C GLN A 184 24.91 -9.69 11.08
N PHE A 185 24.05 -9.98 12.04
CA PHE A 185 22.83 -9.19 12.24
C PHE A 185 23.08 -7.93 13.06
N SER A 186 22.49 -6.83 12.60
CA SER A 186 22.34 -5.60 13.38
C SER A 186 20.94 -5.59 13.99
N ASN A 187 20.77 -6.23 15.14
CA ASN A 187 19.47 -6.32 15.80
C ASN A 187 18.97 -4.94 16.25
N GLN A 188 17.67 -4.74 16.11
CA GLN A 188 16.95 -3.64 16.72
C GLN A 188 16.63 -4.02 18.18
N LEU A 189 16.93 -3.11 19.10
CA LEU A 189 16.85 -3.28 20.53
C LEU A 189 15.79 -2.36 21.11
N LEU A 190 15.28 -2.71 22.29
CA LEU A 190 14.39 -1.88 23.10
C LEU A 190 15.19 -1.04 24.08
N TYR A 191 14.84 0.25 24.17
CA TYR A 191 15.34 1.20 25.16
C TYR A 191 14.16 1.86 25.84
N ILE A 192 14.27 2.14 27.14
CA ILE A 192 13.28 2.93 27.86
C ILE A 192 13.99 4.10 28.52
N THR A 193 13.39 5.26 28.42
CA THR A 193 13.88 6.49 29.05
C THR A 193 12.70 7.37 29.47
N GLU A 194 12.99 8.33 30.34
CA GLU A 194 12.05 9.41 30.65
C GLU A 194 11.99 10.41 29.50
N LEU A 195 10.85 11.07 29.32
CA LEU A 195 10.66 12.13 28.36
C LEU A 195 11.21 13.45 28.93
N THR A 196 12.47 13.78 28.63
CA THR A 196 13.18 14.89 29.25
C THR A 196 13.18 16.19 28.44
N GLN A 197 12.58 16.24 27.27
CA GLN A 197 12.56 17.41 26.37
C GLN A 197 13.96 18.03 26.18
N SER A 198 14.91 17.23 25.80
CA SER A 198 16.31 17.63 25.62
C SER A 198 16.82 17.33 24.22
N ASP A 199 17.55 18.27 23.65
CA ASP A 199 18.30 18.11 22.38
C ASP A 199 19.65 17.38 22.58
N LYS A 200 20.07 17.17 23.84
CA LYS A 200 21.28 16.43 24.18
C LYS A 200 21.10 14.94 23.83
N ALA A 201 22.05 14.37 23.09
CA ALA A 201 22.04 12.97 22.75
C ALA A 201 22.29 12.10 23.99
N ILE A 202 21.38 11.17 24.24
CA ILE A 202 21.46 10.20 25.36
C ILE A 202 21.97 8.83 24.86
N THR A 203 22.43 8.03 25.81
CA THR A 203 22.89 6.64 25.58
C THR A 203 22.22 5.76 26.64
N PRO A 204 20.91 5.50 26.54
CA PRO A 204 20.23 4.61 27.47
C PRO A 204 20.76 3.19 27.31
N GLU A 205 20.66 2.40 28.36
CA GLU A 205 20.96 0.99 28.32
C GLU A 205 19.88 0.22 27.55
N ALA A 206 20.30 -0.70 26.69
CA ALA A 206 19.38 -1.57 25.98
C ALA A 206 18.84 -2.65 26.90
N TRP A 207 17.55 -2.92 26.85
CA TRP A 207 16.96 -4.03 27.58
C TRP A 207 17.39 -5.37 27.01
N ASN A 208 17.65 -6.33 27.90
CA ASN A 208 18.07 -7.68 27.52
C ASN A 208 16.86 -8.51 27.06
N ILE A 209 16.32 -8.20 25.87
CA ILE A 209 15.28 -8.97 25.21
C ILE A 209 15.91 -9.77 24.07
N LYS A 210 15.70 -11.10 24.08
CA LYS A 210 16.27 -12.00 23.09
C LYS A 210 15.70 -11.73 21.68
N GLY A 211 16.59 -11.65 20.69
CA GLY A 211 16.24 -11.54 19.28
C GLY A 211 16.15 -10.10 18.77
N TYR A 212 15.43 -9.92 17.68
CA TYR A 212 15.16 -8.64 17.05
C TYR A 212 13.82 -8.09 17.56
N VAL A 213 13.79 -6.90 18.14
CA VAL A 213 12.57 -6.25 18.60
C VAL A 213 11.96 -5.44 17.46
N SER A 214 10.76 -5.79 17.02
CA SER A 214 10.13 -5.17 15.84
C SER A 214 8.98 -4.22 16.16
N ASP A 215 8.39 -4.33 17.37
CA ASP A 215 7.27 -3.48 17.80
C ASP A 215 7.21 -3.34 19.33
N VAL A 216 6.59 -2.24 19.83
CA VAL A 216 6.41 -1.98 21.26
C VAL A 216 5.21 -1.06 21.53
N HIS A 217 4.42 -1.39 22.57
CA HIS A 217 3.33 -0.57 23.11
C HIS A 217 3.33 -0.62 24.63
N PHE A 218 2.92 0.49 25.29
CA PHE A 218 2.66 0.46 26.74
C PHE A 218 1.31 -0.19 27.04
N SER A 219 1.21 -0.85 28.19
CA SER A 219 -0.08 -1.22 28.77
C SER A 219 -0.85 0.03 29.23
N PRO A 220 -2.21 -0.03 29.37
CA PRO A 220 -3.00 1.09 29.87
C PRO A 220 -2.54 1.62 31.24
N THR A 221 -1.98 0.75 32.08
CA THR A 221 -1.46 1.12 33.41
C THR A 221 -0.03 1.66 33.39
N GLY A 222 0.67 1.61 32.27
CA GLY A 222 2.09 1.99 32.16
C GLY A 222 3.06 1.05 32.90
N LYS A 223 2.58 -0.09 33.47
CA LYS A 223 3.41 -1.03 34.24
C LYS A 223 4.05 -2.11 33.40
N ASP A 224 3.48 -2.40 32.23
CA ASP A 224 3.92 -3.44 31.31
C ASP A 224 4.10 -2.88 29.91
N LEU A 225 4.90 -3.59 29.11
CA LEU A 225 5.04 -3.38 27.68
C LEU A 225 4.53 -4.60 26.92
N LEU A 226 3.89 -4.37 25.80
CA LEU A 226 3.65 -5.35 24.75
C LEU A 226 4.79 -5.22 23.74
N VAL A 227 5.62 -6.25 23.59
CA VAL A 227 6.85 -6.25 22.80
C VAL A 227 6.81 -7.35 21.77
N LYS A 228 6.98 -7.01 20.49
CA LYS A 228 7.10 -8.00 19.40
C LYS A 228 8.53 -8.34 19.13
N THR A 229 8.85 -9.64 19.12
CA THR A 229 10.18 -10.12 18.76
C THR A 229 10.13 -11.14 17.63
N GLN A 230 11.29 -11.36 17.03
CA GLN A 230 11.60 -12.45 16.10
C GLN A 230 13.05 -12.92 16.33
N PRO A 231 13.45 -14.15 15.93
CA PRO A 231 14.78 -14.67 16.22
C PRO A 231 15.92 -13.78 15.69
N THR A 232 15.83 -13.33 14.44
CA THR A 232 16.84 -12.52 13.77
C THR A 232 16.24 -11.32 13.02
N ALA A 233 17.10 -10.52 12.37
CA ALA A 233 16.66 -9.43 11.50
C ALA A 233 16.10 -9.89 10.13
N LEU A 234 16.10 -11.21 9.85
CA LEU A 234 15.60 -11.76 8.59
C LEU A 234 14.10 -11.53 8.42
N ILE A 235 13.71 -11.25 7.18
CA ILE A 235 12.30 -11.02 6.86
C ILE A 235 11.47 -12.31 6.97
N ASP A 236 12.07 -13.45 6.69
CA ASP A 236 11.42 -14.76 6.80
C ASP A 236 11.12 -15.10 8.27
N ASP A 237 12.03 -14.78 9.19
CA ASP A 237 11.79 -14.88 10.64
C ASP A 237 10.68 -13.93 11.10
N LYS A 238 10.63 -12.71 10.54
CA LYS A 238 9.54 -11.76 10.80
C LYS A 238 8.19 -12.33 10.36
N TYR A 239 8.13 -13.00 9.23
CA TYR A 239 6.88 -13.55 8.72
C TYR A 239 6.44 -14.80 9.47
N MET A 240 7.38 -15.73 9.73
CA MET A 240 7.02 -17.07 10.16
C MET A 240 7.31 -17.37 11.63
N LYS A 241 8.09 -16.51 12.36
CA LYS A 241 8.55 -16.80 13.72
C LYS A 241 8.39 -15.62 14.70
N SER A 242 7.54 -14.65 14.39
CA SER A 242 7.26 -13.51 15.30
C SER A 242 6.47 -13.97 16.53
N GLN A 243 6.74 -13.34 17.68
CA GLN A 243 6.01 -13.53 18.93
C GLN A 243 5.74 -12.17 19.60
N TRP A 244 4.63 -12.06 20.32
CA TRP A 244 4.34 -10.95 21.21
C TRP A 244 4.57 -11.36 22.67
N HIS A 245 5.15 -10.46 23.45
CA HIS A 245 5.45 -10.67 24.87
C HIS A 245 4.87 -9.54 25.69
N ILE A 246 4.31 -9.86 26.87
CA ILE A 246 4.06 -8.88 27.92
C ILE A 246 5.28 -8.88 28.82
N VAL A 247 5.92 -7.72 28.94
CA VAL A 247 7.15 -7.51 29.71
C VAL A 247 6.86 -6.58 30.89
N ASP A 248 7.16 -7.01 32.10
CA ASP A 248 7.10 -6.20 33.32
C ASP A 248 8.20 -5.14 33.30
N ILE A 249 7.83 -3.87 33.40
CA ILE A 249 8.78 -2.74 33.32
C ILE A 249 9.71 -2.72 34.53
N ALA A 250 9.19 -2.94 35.73
CA ALA A 250 9.98 -2.87 36.96
C ALA A 250 10.99 -4.04 37.07
N LYS A 251 10.59 -5.22 36.64
CA LYS A 251 11.41 -6.43 36.70
C LYS A 251 12.25 -6.68 35.44
N GLN A 252 11.98 -5.96 34.35
CA GLN A 252 12.56 -6.17 33.01
C GLN A 252 12.48 -7.64 32.55
N SER A 253 11.36 -8.31 32.85
CA SER A 253 11.19 -9.74 32.58
C SER A 253 9.87 -10.03 31.85
N VAL A 254 9.89 -11.05 30.99
CA VAL A 254 8.70 -11.53 30.27
C VAL A 254 7.75 -12.20 31.24
N LYS A 255 6.49 -11.72 31.31
CA LYS A 255 5.39 -12.33 32.08
C LYS A 255 4.64 -13.40 31.28
N THR A 256 4.32 -13.09 30.04
CA THR A 256 3.47 -13.91 29.17
C THR A 256 3.88 -13.72 27.73
N SER A 257 3.73 -14.76 26.92
CA SER A 257 4.00 -14.70 25.48
C SER A 257 2.80 -15.17 24.69
N PHE A 258 2.55 -14.54 23.55
CA PHE A 258 1.50 -14.88 22.61
C PHE A 258 2.08 -15.16 21.24
N ALA A 259 1.58 -16.21 20.60
CA ALA A 259 1.87 -16.53 19.21
C ALA A 259 0.63 -17.15 18.57
N THR A 260 0.53 -17.05 17.26
CA THR A 260 -0.33 -17.91 16.44
C THR A 260 0.55 -19.00 15.82
N GLU A 261 -0.06 -20.04 15.28
CA GLU A 261 0.70 -21.09 14.61
C GLU A 261 1.41 -20.61 13.32
N GLY A 262 0.99 -19.47 12.79
CA GLY A 262 1.47 -18.90 11.53
C GLY A 262 1.92 -17.44 11.65
N LYS A 263 1.75 -16.68 10.58
CA LYS A 263 2.11 -15.26 10.53
C LYS A 263 1.44 -14.46 11.65
N LEU A 264 2.18 -13.50 12.21
CA LEU A 264 1.70 -12.65 13.31
C LEU A 264 1.90 -11.17 12.95
N GLY A 265 0.81 -10.39 13.02
CA GLY A 265 0.77 -8.96 12.68
C GLY A 265 0.85 -8.03 13.88
N ALA A 266 0.01 -6.99 13.90
CA ALA A 266 -0.13 -6.02 14.97
C ALA A 266 -0.75 -6.62 16.24
N ALA A 267 -0.57 -5.95 17.39
CA ALA A 267 -1.25 -6.25 18.64
C ALA A 267 -1.45 -4.98 19.47
N GLU A 268 -2.52 -4.96 20.28
CA GLU A 268 -2.87 -3.83 21.12
C GLU A 268 -3.64 -4.28 22.38
N PHE A 269 -3.34 -3.65 23.52
CA PHE A 269 -4.07 -3.90 24.77
C PHE A 269 -5.49 -3.34 24.74
N SER A 270 -6.44 -4.06 25.36
CA SER A 270 -7.76 -3.53 25.67
C SER A 270 -7.68 -2.40 26.71
N TYR A 271 -8.72 -1.57 26.75
CA TYR A 271 -8.83 -0.44 27.70
C TYR A 271 -8.54 -0.81 29.16
N ASP A 272 -9.03 -1.95 29.64
CA ASP A 272 -8.80 -2.43 31.02
C ASP A 272 -7.53 -3.28 31.17
N GLY A 273 -6.77 -3.49 30.12
CA GLY A 273 -5.54 -4.28 30.10
C GLY A 273 -5.73 -5.80 30.28
N LYS A 274 -6.98 -6.31 30.27
CA LYS A 274 -7.25 -7.74 30.47
C LYS A 274 -7.05 -8.56 29.19
N TYR A 275 -7.15 -7.93 28.03
CA TYR A 275 -7.07 -8.57 26.72
C TYR A 275 -6.03 -7.90 25.85
N VAL A 276 -5.55 -8.64 24.84
CA VAL A 276 -4.77 -8.13 23.72
C VAL A 276 -5.45 -8.59 22.43
N ALA A 277 -5.80 -7.65 21.56
CA ALA A 277 -6.22 -7.97 20.20
C ALA A 277 -4.97 -8.22 19.34
N LEU A 278 -5.03 -9.20 18.43
CA LEU A 278 -3.91 -9.61 17.60
C LEU A 278 -4.36 -9.78 16.14
N HIS A 279 -3.59 -9.29 15.21
CA HIS A 279 -3.61 -9.80 13.85
C HIS A 279 -2.80 -11.08 13.76
N GLY A 280 -3.30 -12.10 13.09
CA GLY A 280 -2.57 -13.34 12.89
C GLY A 280 -3.07 -14.16 11.72
N ALA A 281 -2.35 -15.21 11.40
CA ALA A 281 -2.76 -16.27 10.51
C ALA A 281 -3.44 -17.39 11.30
N GLN A 282 -4.42 -18.07 10.70
CA GLN A 282 -5.16 -19.15 11.37
C GLN A 282 -4.27 -20.35 11.70
N ASN A 283 -3.30 -20.63 10.84
CA ASN A 283 -2.28 -21.67 11.02
C ASN A 283 -1.04 -21.36 10.15
N LYS A 284 -0.01 -22.19 10.26
CA LYS A 284 1.27 -22.01 9.51
C LYS A 284 1.11 -22.02 7.99
N HIS A 285 -0.03 -22.37 7.47
CA HIS A 285 -0.33 -22.44 6.04
C HIS A 285 -1.32 -21.36 5.59
N ASP A 286 -1.91 -20.59 6.51
CA ASP A 286 -2.69 -19.41 6.15
C ASP A 286 -1.71 -18.33 5.63
N PRO A 287 -1.84 -17.91 4.38
CA PRO A 287 -0.86 -17.01 3.76
C PRO A 287 -0.91 -15.59 4.31
N ALA A 288 -1.94 -15.18 5.04
CA ALA A 288 -2.14 -13.80 5.44
C ALA A 288 -2.39 -13.61 6.94
N THR A 289 -1.99 -12.44 7.48
CA THR A 289 -2.27 -12.02 8.87
C THR A 289 -3.68 -11.41 9.03
N GLY A 290 -4.61 -11.73 8.15
CA GLY A 290 -5.93 -11.08 8.09
C GLY A 290 -6.98 -11.63 9.05
N ARG A 291 -6.57 -12.38 10.11
CA ARG A 291 -7.48 -12.92 11.13
C ARG A 291 -7.34 -12.12 12.42
N LEU A 292 -8.47 -11.94 13.11
CA LEU A 292 -8.50 -11.24 14.39
C LEU A 292 -8.52 -12.28 15.52
N PHE A 293 -7.53 -12.19 16.40
CA PHE A 293 -7.44 -13.01 17.60
C PHE A 293 -7.61 -12.17 18.86
N LEU A 294 -8.09 -12.78 19.91
CA LEU A 294 -8.17 -12.24 21.25
C LEU A 294 -7.30 -13.09 22.19
N ALA A 295 -6.30 -12.46 22.81
CA ALA A 295 -5.49 -13.07 23.87
C ALA A 295 -5.94 -12.56 25.24
N GLU A 296 -6.09 -13.47 26.19
CA GLU A 296 -6.34 -13.14 27.58
C GLU A 296 -5.01 -12.96 28.31
N VAL A 297 -4.78 -11.76 28.87
CA VAL A 297 -3.49 -11.38 29.48
C VAL A 297 -3.09 -12.29 30.65
N LYS A 298 -4.06 -12.67 31.51
CA LYS A 298 -3.82 -13.47 32.70
C LYS A 298 -3.45 -14.92 32.40
N SER A 299 -4.14 -15.56 31.47
CA SER A 299 -3.96 -16.98 31.13
C SER A 299 -2.99 -17.23 29.99
N GLY A 300 -2.75 -16.22 29.15
CA GLY A 300 -2.00 -16.35 27.90
C GLY A 300 -2.79 -17.08 26.79
N LYS A 301 -4.07 -17.40 27.01
CA LYS A 301 -4.91 -18.10 26.03
C LYS A 301 -5.20 -17.19 24.83
N VAL A 302 -4.90 -17.67 23.63
CA VAL A 302 -5.19 -17.01 22.35
C VAL A 302 -6.34 -17.74 21.66
N THR A 303 -7.36 -17.00 21.22
CA THR A 303 -8.51 -17.55 20.50
C THR A 303 -8.78 -16.77 19.21
N ASN A 304 -9.15 -17.47 18.14
CA ASN A 304 -9.65 -16.80 16.94
C ASN A 304 -10.99 -16.13 17.28
N TRP A 305 -11.01 -14.80 17.23
CA TRP A 305 -12.18 -14.01 17.70
C TRP A 305 -13.33 -14.03 16.69
N LEU A 306 -13.01 -14.11 15.40
CA LEU A 306 -13.96 -14.15 14.30
C LEU A 306 -13.70 -15.39 13.40
N PRO A 307 -13.93 -16.63 13.89
CA PRO A 307 -13.50 -17.85 13.19
C PRO A 307 -14.16 -18.06 11.83
N ASN A 308 -15.39 -17.54 11.63
CA ASN A 308 -16.16 -17.67 10.38
C ASN A 308 -16.18 -16.38 9.54
N PHE A 309 -15.22 -15.49 9.74
CA PHE A 309 -15.17 -14.23 9.01
C PHE A 309 -14.58 -14.42 7.61
N GLU A 310 -15.40 -14.26 6.58
CA GLU A 310 -15.02 -14.36 5.18
C GLU A 310 -14.49 -13.03 4.63
N GLY A 311 -13.47 -12.48 5.26
CA GLY A 311 -12.83 -11.23 4.88
C GLY A 311 -11.36 -11.20 5.32
N HIS A 312 -10.76 -10.03 5.24
CA HIS A 312 -9.40 -9.75 5.68
C HIS A 312 -9.41 -8.52 6.60
N VAL A 313 -9.20 -8.71 7.91
CA VAL A 313 -9.04 -7.60 8.85
C VAL A 313 -7.73 -6.89 8.54
N SER A 314 -7.77 -5.59 8.33
CA SER A 314 -6.62 -4.80 7.86
C SER A 314 -6.06 -3.84 8.89
N ASP A 315 -6.87 -3.37 9.85
CA ASP A 315 -6.45 -2.50 10.94
C ASP A 315 -7.44 -2.58 12.11
N PHE A 316 -7.00 -2.25 13.32
CA PHE A 316 -7.87 -2.18 14.51
C PHE A 316 -7.30 -1.23 15.54
N GLU A 317 -8.20 -0.72 16.41
CA GLU A 317 -7.86 0.11 17.57
C GLU A 317 -8.91 -0.10 18.67
N TRP A 318 -8.46 -0.25 19.93
CA TRP A 318 -9.36 -0.32 21.05
C TRP A 318 -9.94 1.05 21.39
N SER A 319 -11.19 1.04 21.81
CA SER A 319 -11.78 2.23 22.45
C SER A 319 -10.97 2.62 23.70
N ASN A 320 -10.67 3.92 23.84
CA ASN A 320 -9.98 4.47 25.00
C ASN A 320 -10.90 4.61 26.26
N LYS A 321 -12.15 4.11 26.18
CA LYS A 321 -13.17 4.29 27.20
C LYS A 321 -13.81 2.99 27.68
N ARG A 322 -13.76 1.93 26.89
CA ARG A 322 -14.45 0.64 27.16
C ARG A 322 -13.79 -0.48 26.38
N ASN A 323 -14.04 -1.72 26.81
CA ASN A 323 -13.59 -2.90 26.10
C ASN A 323 -14.45 -3.15 24.84
N GLU A 324 -14.24 -2.34 23.82
CA GLU A 324 -14.85 -2.49 22.50
C GLU A 324 -13.75 -2.19 21.46
N LEU A 325 -13.47 -3.14 20.57
CA LEU A 325 -12.49 -3.00 19.51
C LEU A 325 -13.18 -2.49 18.24
N TYR A 326 -12.67 -1.43 17.65
CA TYR A 326 -13.01 -1.03 16.29
C TYR A 326 -12.01 -1.68 15.34
N PHE A 327 -12.48 -2.11 14.17
CA PHE A 327 -11.61 -2.69 13.16
C PHE A 327 -12.09 -2.34 11.76
N THR A 328 -11.16 -2.34 10.83
CA THR A 328 -11.43 -2.26 9.40
C THR A 328 -11.17 -3.62 8.76
N ALA A 329 -11.99 -3.99 7.80
CA ALA A 329 -11.80 -5.21 7.06
C ALA A 329 -12.17 -5.05 5.60
N ASN A 330 -11.49 -5.82 4.75
CA ASN A 330 -11.82 -5.93 3.34
C ASN A 330 -12.65 -7.19 3.12
N ILE A 331 -13.74 -7.06 2.37
CA ILE A 331 -14.62 -8.15 1.98
C ILE A 331 -14.81 -8.05 0.47
N ASN A 332 -14.34 -9.04 -0.28
CA ASN A 332 -14.22 -8.99 -1.73
C ASN A 332 -13.42 -7.75 -2.17
N THR A 333 -14.00 -6.89 -2.97
CA THR A 333 -13.39 -5.64 -3.46
C THR A 333 -13.70 -4.42 -2.59
N ASP A 334 -14.44 -4.56 -1.50
CA ASP A 334 -14.91 -3.49 -0.64
C ASP A 334 -14.23 -3.46 0.74
N SER A 335 -14.49 -2.38 1.51
CA SER A 335 -14.09 -2.26 2.91
C SER A 335 -15.26 -1.95 3.82
N VAL A 336 -15.15 -2.42 5.06
CA VAL A 336 -16.09 -2.12 6.16
C VAL A 336 -15.33 -1.56 7.36
N VAL A 337 -16.01 -0.72 8.16
CA VAL A 337 -15.60 -0.38 9.53
C VAL A 337 -16.60 -1.05 10.47
N ALA A 338 -16.11 -1.78 11.42
CA ALA A 338 -16.95 -2.52 12.37
C ALA A 338 -16.37 -2.45 13.79
N LYS A 339 -17.12 -2.97 14.76
CA LYS A 339 -16.68 -3.05 16.15
C LYS A 339 -17.19 -4.32 16.83
N ILE A 340 -16.43 -4.80 17.83
CA ILE A 340 -16.68 -6.06 18.54
C ILE A 340 -16.28 -5.92 20.01
N LYS A 341 -16.93 -6.72 20.88
CA LYS A 341 -16.61 -6.81 22.31
C LYS A 341 -16.00 -8.16 22.66
N PRO A 342 -15.14 -8.28 23.70
CA PRO A 342 -14.47 -9.52 24.10
C PRO A 342 -15.40 -10.69 24.42
N ASP A 343 -16.61 -10.41 24.90
CA ASP A 343 -17.62 -11.39 25.25
C ASP A 343 -18.55 -11.83 24.10
N SER A 344 -18.20 -11.40 22.87
CA SER A 344 -19.00 -11.66 21.66
C SER A 344 -18.13 -12.18 20.53
N ASN A 345 -18.68 -13.04 19.70
CA ASN A 345 -18.14 -13.44 18.39
C ASN A 345 -18.91 -12.77 17.22
N LYS A 346 -19.77 -11.79 17.53
CA LYS A 346 -20.56 -11.03 16.55
C LYS A 346 -20.10 -9.59 16.55
N TYR A 347 -19.79 -9.06 15.37
CA TYR A 347 -19.43 -7.66 15.18
C TYR A 347 -20.64 -6.81 14.77
N LYS A 348 -20.55 -5.50 15.03
CA LYS A 348 -21.52 -4.50 14.59
C LYS A 348 -20.88 -3.60 13.55
N THR A 349 -21.45 -3.54 12.35
CA THR A 349 -21.00 -2.64 11.29
C THR A 349 -21.24 -1.18 11.65
N VAL A 350 -20.21 -0.35 11.52
CA VAL A 350 -20.22 1.12 11.68
C VAL A 350 -20.35 1.77 10.29
N VAL A 351 -19.53 1.34 9.32
CA VAL A 351 -19.62 1.75 7.92
C VAL A 351 -19.76 0.53 7.05
N LYS A 352 -20.80 0.51 6.21
CA LYS A 352 -21.06 -0.57 5.26
C LYS A 352 -20.12 -0.49 4.06
N ALA A 353 -19.91 -1.63 3.41
CA ALA A 353 -19.23 -1.75 2.11
C ALA A 353 -19.79 -0.80 1.03
N GLY A 354 -18.99 -0.48 0.03
CA GLY A 354 -19.38 0.34 -1.14
C GLY A 354 -19.33 1.85 -0.91
N LYS A 355 -18.66 2.34 0.14
CA LYS A 355 -18.51 3.79 0.38
C LYS A 355 -17.12 4.31 0.05
N PHE A 356 -16.11 3.67 0.54
CA PHE A 356 -14.69 3.96 0.33
C PHE A 356 -13.84 2.79 0.80
N ILE A 357 -12.61 2.75 0.35
CA ILE A 357 -11.65 1.73 0.77
C ILE A 357 -10.81 2.27 1.92
N VAL A 358 -10.91 1.63 3.07
CA VAL A 358 -10.26 2.06 4.32
C VAL A 358 -8.85 1.47 4.41
N GLY A 359 -7.86 2.33 4.66
CA GLY A 359 -6.47 1.94 4.89
C GLY A 359 -6.10 1.83 6.38
N SER A 360 -6.59 2.74 7.22
CA SER A 360 -6.36 2.74 8.67
C SER A 360 -7.45 3.52 9.40
N LEU A 361 -7.55 3.32 10.72
CA LEU A 361 -8.48 4.05 11.59
C LEU A 361 -7.75 4.67 12.78
N SER A 362 -8.37 5.66 13.42
CA SER A 362 -7.97 6.27 14.69
C SER A 362 -9.21 6.77 15.44
N ILE A 363 -9.22 6.63 16.79
CA ILE A 363 -10.41 6.85 17.62
C ILE A 363 -10.09 7.89 18.70
N SER A 364 -10.99 8.87 18.89
CA SER A 364 -10.89 9.82 20.01
C SER A 364 -11.22 9.17 21.35
N ASP A 365 -10.76 9.76 22.48
CA ASP A 365 -11.00 9.21 23.84
C ASP A 365 -12.48 9.07 24.18
N SER A 366 -13.33 9.89 23.59
CA SER A 366 -14.79 9.83 23.80
C SER A 366 -15.50 8.78 22.97
N ASP A 367 -14.83 8.12 22.01
CA ASP A 367 -15.38 7.25 20.93
C ASP A 367 -16.41 7.95 20.01
N LYS A 368 -16.57 9.27 20.14
CA LYS A 368 -17.55 10.01 19.32
C LYS A 368 -17.03 10.33 17.92
N THR A 369 -15.71 10.42 17.77
CA THR A 369 -15.03 10.69 16.51
C THR A 369 -14.15 9.51 16.16
N VAL A 370 -14.40 8.88 15.03
CA VAL A 370 -13.52 7.92 14.39
C VAL A 370 -13.00 8.55 13.12
N VAL A 371 -11.70 8.54 12.93
CA VAL A 371 -11.04 9.03 11.73
C VAL A 371 -10.55 7.83 10.92
N VAL A 372 -10.74 7.87 9.62
CA VAL A 372 -10.19 6.85 8.71
C VAL A 372 -9.39 7.51 7.60
N LYS A 373 -8.28 6.90 7.26
CA LYS A 373 -7.57 7.15 6.01
C LYS A 373 -8.22 6.28 4.94
N ALA A 374 -8.81 6.90 3.93
CA ALA A 374 -9.57 6.16 2.93
C ALA A 374 -9.44 6.77 1.53
N ASN A 375 -9.71 5.95 0.51
CA ASN A 375 -9.72 6.34 -0.89
C ASN A 375 -10.97 5.83 -1.59
N THR A 376 -11.22 6.35 -2.79
CA THR A 376 -12.29 5.91 -3.69
C THR A 376 -11.74 5.76 -5.10
N ALA A 377 -12.56 5.34 -6.04
CA ALA A 377 -12.20 5.35 -7.46
C ALA A 377 -11.87 6.76 -8.00
N GLN A 378 -12.24 7.82 -7.27
CA GLN A 378 -12.11 9.22 -7.71
C GLN A 378 -10.91 9.95 -7.10
N HIS A 379 -10.31 9.46 -6.03
CA HIS A 379 -9.18 10.12 -5.37
C HIS A 379 -8.34 9.13 -4.54
N PRO A 380 -7.02 9.39 -4.39
CA PRO A 380 -6.15 8.67 -3.44
C PRO A 380 -6.60 8.81 -1.99
N ASN A 381 -5.81 8.27 -1.06
CA ASN A 381 -6.11 8.38 0.37
C ASN A 381 -6.24 9.83 0.82
N GLU A 382 -7.37 10.10 1.47
CA GLU A 382 -7.73 11.33 2.16
C GLU A 382 -8.16 11.03 3.60
N VAL A 383 -8.31 12.05 4.43
CA VAL A 383 -8.83 11.95 5.79
C VAL A 383 -10.35 12.03 5.77
N PHE A 384 -11.00 11.03 6.33
CA PHE A 384 -12.45 11.02 6.55
C PHE A 384 -12.75 10.95 8.04
N MET A 385 -13.74 11.72 8.47
CA MET A 385 -14.26 11.68 9.83
C MET A 385 -15.64 11.01 9.87
N LEU A 386 -15.80 10.11 10.82
CA LEU A 386 -17.03 9.37 11.08
C LEU A 386 -17.60 9.82 12.43
N ARG A 387 -18.79 10.44 12.43
CA ARG A 387 -19.55 10.80 13.63
C ARG A 387 -20.96 10.24 13.54
N GLY A 388 -21.24 9.18 14.27
CA GLY A 388 -22.50 8.45 14.16
C GLY A 388 -22.69 7.89 12.74
N LYS A 389 -23.72 8.34 12.02
CA LYS A 389 -23.99 7.95 10.63
C LYS A 389 -23.35 8.89 9.60
N LYS A 390 -22.85 10.06 10.02
CA LYS A 390 -22.26 11.06 9.14
C LYS A 390 -20.83 10.68 8.80
N GLN A 391 -20.48 10.72 7.52
CA GLN A 391 -19.17 10.52 6.96
C GLN A 391 -18.78 11.80 6.22
N THR A 392 -17.65 12.39 6.61
CA THR A 392 -17.20 13.67 6.03
C THR A 392 -15.77 13.55 5.56
N ARG A 393 -15.49 13.79 4.28
CA ARG A 393 -14.13 13.96 3.77
C ARG A 393 -13.62 15.32 4.26
N LEU A 394 -12.49 15.35 4.94
CA LEU A 394 -11.91 16.55 5.54
C LEU A 394 -10.76 17.15 4.73
N THR A 395 -10.11 16.37 3.87
CA THR A 395 -8.96 16.81 3.07
C THR A 395 -9.19 16.60 1.58
N ASP A 396 -8.56 17.46 0.76
CA ASP A 396 -8.50 17.33 -0.70
C ASP A 396 -7.08 17.65 -1.18
N SER A 397 -6.20 16.65 -1.11
CA SER A 397 -4.77 16.80 -1.38
C SER A 397 -4.46 17.08 -2.86
N ASN A 398 -5.40 16.78 -3.76
CA ASN A 398 -5.21 16.86 -5.20
C ASN A 398 -6.40 17.59 -5.86
N THR A 399 -6.63 18.86 -5.50
CA THR A 399 -7.77 19.67 -6.02
C THR A 399 -7.82 19.71 -7.54
N TRP A 400 -6.66 19.62 -8.23
CA TRP A 400 -6.54 19.56 -9.68
C TRP A 400 -7.22 18.31 -10.30
N LEU A 401 -7.45 17.22 -9.53
CA LEU A 401 -8.21 16.06 -10.02
C LEU A 401 -9.66 16.42 -10.38
N ASN A 402 -10.19 17.50 -9.81
CA ASN A 402 -11.51 17.98 -10.17
C ASN A 402 -11.60 18.45 -11.63
N ASP A 403 -10.46 18.79 -12.25
CA ASP A 403 -10.36 19.23 -13.65
C ASP A 403 -9.95 18.10 -14.61
N VAL A 404 -9.75 16.87 -14.07
CA VAL A 404 -9.38 15.68 -14.84
C VAL A 404 -10.61 14.80 -15.06
N ALA A 405 -10.78 14.31 -16.30
CA ALA A 405 -11.77 13.30 -16.59
C ALA A 405 -11.28 11.92 -16.10
N LEU A 406 -12.03 11.30 -15.20
CA LEU A 406 -11.79 9.95 -14.71
C LEU A 406 -12.80 8.98 -15.31
N ALA A 407 -12.32 7.85 -15.76
CA ALA A 407 -13.12 6.79 -16.35
C ALA A 407 -13.97 6.05 -15.28
N LYS A 408 -15.10 5.50 -15.69
CA LYS A 408 -15.96 4.64 -14.87
C LYS A 408 -15.15 3.43 -14.37
N GLN A 409 -15.34 3.10 -13.12
CA GLN A 409 -14.78 1.91 -12.46
C GLN A 409 -15.90 1.10 -11.81
N GLU A 410 -15.81 -0.23 -11.87
CA GLU A 410 -16.75 -1.12 -11.18
C GLU A 410 -16.12 -2.48 -10.85
N SER A 411 -16.61 -3.09 -9.79
CA SER A 411 -16.28 -4.46 -9.41
C SER A 411 -17.08 -5.47 -10.27
N LEU A 412 -16.41 -6.56 -10.66
CA LEU A 412 -17.02 -7.67 -11.37
C LEU A 412 -16.80 -8.96 -10.58
N THR A 413 -17.81 -9.83 -10.55
CA THR A 413 -17.71 -11.22 -10.07
C THR A 413 -18.13 -12.16 -11.19
N ILE A 414 -17.32 -13.14 -11.49
CA ILE A 414 -17.62 -14.16 -12.49
C ILE A 414 -17.38 -15.57 -11.94
N LYS A 415 -17.94 -16.57 -12.60
CA LYS A 415 -17.62 -17.97 -12.33
C LYS A 415 -16.48 -18.41 -13.25
N ALA A 416 -15.39 -18.90 -12.65
CA ALA A 416 -14.32 -19.58 -13.37
C ALA A 416 -14.86 -20.89 -14.01
N ARG A 417 -14.09 -21.48 -14.93
CA ARG A 417 -14.45 -22.73 -15.65
C ARG A 417 -14.79 -23.91 -14.74
N ASP A 418 -14.29 -23.93 -13.50
CA ASP A 418 -14.56 -24.94 -12.49
C ASP A 418 -15.63 -24.51 -11.46
N GLY A 419 -16.31 -23.38 -11.69
CA GLY A 419 -17.45 -22.90 -10.90
C GLY A 419 -17.10 -22.03 -9.72
N ILE A 420 -15.81 -21.79 -9.40
CA ILE A 420 -15.39 -20.89 -8.32
C ILE A 420 -15.68 -19.44 -8.72
N GLU A 421 -16.22 -18.66 -7.79
CA GLU A 421 -16.42 -17.22 -7.98
C GLU A 421 -15.13 -16.46 -7.77
N ILE A 422 -14.69 -15.75 -8.79
CA ILE A 422 -13.52 -14.87 -8.82
C ILE A 422 -13.94 -13.44 -9.09
N ASP A 423 -13.27 -12.49 -8.45
CA ASP A 423 -13.58 -11.07 -8.55
C ASP A 423 -12.50 -10.32 -9.31
N GLY A 424 -12.82 -9.09 -9.65
CA GLY A 424 -11.86 -8.13 -10.17
C GLY A 424 -12.46 -6.74 -10.24
N VAL A 425 -11.61 -5.75 -10.51
CA VAL A 425 -12.04 -4.37 -10.70
C VAL A 425 -11.72 -3.93 -12.13
N LEU A 426 -12.76 -3.47 -12.82
CA LEU A 426 -12.68 -2.97 -14.19
C LEU A 426 -12.71 -1.45 -14.20
N ILE A 427 -11.75 -0.83 -14.88
CA ILE A 427 -11.78 0.57 -15.29
C ILE A 427 -12.04 0.60 -16.79
N TYR A 428 -13.16 1.21 -17.19
CA TYR A 428 -13.54 1.36 -18.58
C TYR A 428 -12.59 2.32 -19.31
N PRO A 429 -12.48 2.26 -20.66
CA PRO A 429 -11.86 3.35 -21.41
C PRO A 429 -12.57 4.69 -21.11
N LEU A 430 -11.84 5.79 -21.07
CA LEU A 430 -12.41 7.12 -20.74
C LEU A 430 -13.59 7.47 -21.68
N ASP A 431 -13.41 7.23 -22.98
CA ASP A 431 -14.41 7.48 -24.01
C ASP A 431 -15.21 6.21 -24.37
N TYR A 432 -15.57 5.41 -23.37
CA TYR A 432 -16.29 4.16 -23.58
C TYR A 432 -17.61 4.35 -24.32
N LYS A 433 -17.79 3.57 -25.40
CA LYS A 433 -19.05 3.47 -26.17
C LYS A 433 -19.52 2.03 -26.20
N LYS A 434 -20.76 1.79 -25.81
CA LYS A 434 -21.36 0.45 -25.86
C LYS A 434 -21.32 -0.11 -27.27
N GLY A 435 -20.90 -1.38 -27.40
CA GLY A 435 -20.76 -2.07 -28.68
C GLY A 435 -19.41 -1.88 -29.38
N GLN A 436 -18.55 -1.01 -28.88
CA GLN A 436 -17.16 -0.90 -29.34
C GLN A 436 -16.24 -1.81 -28.51
N ARG A 437 -15.29 -2.47 -29.18
CA ARG A 437 -14.28 -3.30 -28.53
C ARG A 437 -12.99 -2.50 -28.35
N TYR A 438 -12.36 -2.64 -27.17
CA TYR A 438 -11.18 -1.89 -26.77
C TYR A 438 -9.98 -2.82 -26.52
N PRO A 439 -8.75 -2.32 -26.61
CA PRO A 439 -7.60 -3.04 -26.09
C PRO A 439 -7.69 -3.14 -24.57
N LEU A 440 -7.19 -4.24 -24.00
CA LEU A 440 -7.16 -4.52 -22.56
C LEU A 440 -5.73 -4.48 -22.02
N ILE A 441 -5.53 -3.84 -20.88
CA ILE A 441 -4.37 -4.07 -20.01
C ILE A 441 -4.85 -4.80 -18.75
N MET A 442 -4.44 -6.05 -18.57
CA MET A 442 -4.67 -6.83 -17.36
C MET A 442 -3.52 -6.57 -16.39
N SER A 443 -3.80 -5.96 -15.24
CA SER A 443 -2.80 -5.61 -14.21
C SER A 443 -2.95 -6.57 -13.02
N VAL A 444 -2.08 -7.57 -12.96
CA VAL A 444 -2.15 -8.67 -11.99
C VAL A 444 -1.39 -8.28 -10.72
N HIS A 445 -2.04 -8.39 -9.56
CA HIS A 445 -1.39 -8.09 -8.28
C HIS A 445 -0.36 -9.15 -7.88
N GLY A 446 0.60 -8.75 -7.05
CA GLY A 446 1.57 -9.64 -6.42
C GLY A 446 1.05 -10.28 -5.13
N GLY A 447 1.91 -10.97 -4.44
CA GLY A 447 1.63 -11.73 -3.22
C GLY A 447 2.01 -13.20 -3.43
N PRO A 448 1.06 -14.14 -3.64
CA PRO A 448 -0.34 -14.01 -4.05
C PRO A 448 -1.31 -13.49 -2.98
N GLU A 449 -0.93 -13.45 -1.72
CA GLU A 449 -1.71 -13.03 -0.56
C GLU A 449 -2.00 -11.51 -0.52
N SER A 450 -2.66 -11.03 -1.55
CA SER A 450 -3.15 -9.65 -1.73
C SER A 450 -4.48 -9.67 -2.48
N HIS A 451 -5.10 -8.52 -2.67
CA HIS A 451 -6.24 -8.34 -3.57
C HIS A 451 -6.41 -6.87 -3.94
N ASP A 452 -7.01 -6.62 -5.09
CA ASP A 452 -7.38 -5.30 -5.56
C ASP A 452 -8.79 -4.92 -5.10
N LYS A 453 -8.96 -3.68 -4.64
CA LYS A 453 -10.20 -3.14 -4.09
C LYS A 453 -10.74 -2.04 -4.97
N ASP A 454 -12.05 -1.80 -4.94
CA ASP A 454 -12.73 -0.78 -5.72
C ASP A 454 -12.47 0.64 -5.16
N GLY A 455 -11.19 1.01 -5.14
CA GLY A 455 -10.67 2.29 -4.70
C GLY A 455 -9.74 2.92 -5.74
N TRP A 456 -8.78 3.73 -5.31
CA TRP A 456 -7.79 4.33 -6.19
C TRP A 456 -6.75 3.29 -6.63
N LEU A 457 -6.85 2.83 -7.87
CA LEU A 457 -6.01 1.78 -8.45
C LEU A 457 -4.89 2.30 -9.37
N THR A 458 -4.68 3.61 -9.46
CA THR A 458 -3.70 4.21 -10.36
C THR A 458 -2.41 4.55 -9.63
N ALA A 459 -1.30 3.97 -10.09
CA ALA A 459 0.05 4.22 -9.58
C ALA A 459 1.08 4.03 -10.71
N TYR A 460 2.34 4.34 -10.46
CA TYR A 460 3.39 4.25 -11.48
C TYR A 460 3.49 2.89 -12.18
N SER A 461 3.21 1.77 -11.47
CA SER A 461 3.22 0.40 -12.01
C SER A 461 1.83 -0.19 -12.24
N ARG A 462 0.80 0.61 -12.05
CA ARG A 462 -0.61 0.25 -12.12
C ARG A 462 -1.32 1.24 -13.04
N PRO A 463 -1.56 0.89 -14.33
CA PRO A 463 -1.98 1.85 -15.35
C PRO A 463 -3.32 2.55 -15.07
N GLY A 464 -4.30 1.88 -14.48
CA GLY A 464 -5.57 2.44 -14.00
C GLY A 464 -6.15 3.55 -14.87
N GLN A 465 -6.38 4.73 -14.29
CA GLN A 465 -6.93 5.89 -14.97
C GLN A 465 -6.01 6.43 -16.08
N LEU A 466 -4.68 6.26 -15.96
CA LEU A 466 -3.73 6.62 -17.03
C LEU A 466 -3.95 5.76 -18.29
N GLY A 467 -4.12 4.46 -18.12
CA GLY A 467 -4.44 3.55 -19.22
C GLY A 467 -5.82 3.82 -19.82
N ALA A 468 -6.81 4.06 -18.95
CA ALA A 468 -8.17 4.41 -19.37
C ALA A 468 -8.22 5.70 -20.20
N ALA A 469 -7.47 6.74 -19.81
CA ALA A 469 -7.33 7.99 -20.56
C ALA A 469 -6.70 7.80 -21.94
N GLN A 470 -5.90 6.74 -22.12
CA GLN A 470 -5.31 6.35 -23.40
C GLN A 470 -6.17 5.36 -24.19
N GLY A 471 -7.42 5.12 -23.79
CA GLY A 471 -8.39 4.31 -24.51
C GLY A 471 -8.31 2.81 -24.24
N TYR A 472 -7.67 2.38 -23.15
CA TYR A 472 -7.66 0.99 -22.69
C TYR A 472 -8.82 0.69 -21.74
N ALA A 473 -9.39 -0.50 -21.82
CA ALA A 473 -9.95 -1.14 -20.65
C ALA A 473 -8.78 -1.59 -19.76
N VAL A 474 -8.86 -1.32 -18.45
CA VAL A 474 -7.84 -1.79 -17.47
C VAL A 474 -8.54 -2.68 -16.47
N PHE A 475 -8.05 -3.89 -16.30
CA PHE A 475 -8.66 -4.87 -15.39
C PHE A 475 -7.68 -5.36 -14.34
N TYR A 476 -8.13 -5.41 -13.10
CA TYR A 476 -7.40 -5.85 -11.91
C TYR A 476 -8.04 -7.13 -11.38
N PRO A 477 -7.52 -8.33 -11.76
CA PRO A 477 -8.09 -9.60 -11.35
C PRO A 477 -7.73 -9.95 -9.90
N ASN A 478 -8.70 -10.46 -9.14
CA ASN A 478 -8.51 -11.13 -7.84
C ASN A 478 -8.66 -12.64 -8.06
N TYR A 479 -7.63 -13.25 -8.61
CA TYR A 479 -7.58 -14.69 -8.89
C TYR A 479 -7.64 -15.52 -7.59
N ARG A 480 -7.99 -16.82 -7.67
CA ARG A 480 -7.99 -17.70 -6.49
C ARG A 480 -6.64 -17.67 -5.77
N GLY A 481 -6.64 -17.75 -4.44
CA GLY A 481 -5.46 -17.50 -3.61
C GLY A 481 -5.32 -16.06 -3.15
N SER A 482 -6.08 -15.10 -3.72
CA SER A 482 -6.16 -13.72 -3.22
C SER A 482 -6.78 -13.66 -1.83
N THR A 483 -6.48 -12.58 -1.07
CA THR A 483 -7.13 -12.30 0.21
C THR A 483 -8.50 -11.62 0.02
N GLY A 484 -9.22 -11.35 1.11
CA GLY A 484 -10.52 -10.67 1.08
C GLY A 484 -11.74 -11.57 1.02
N LYS A 485 -11.57 -12.90 0.88
CA LYS A 485 -12.64 -13.92 0.83
C LYS A 485 -12.44 -15.06 1.84
N GLY A 486 -11.79 -14.78 2.96
CA GLY A 486 -11.52 -15.78 3.99
C GLY A 486 -10.27 -16.62 3.76
N VAL A 487 -10.02 -17.55 4.71
CA VAL A 487 -8.80 -18.39 4.72
C VAL A 487 -8.80 -19.41 3.59
N ASP A 488 -9.92 -20.10 3.42
CA ASP A 488 -10.02 -21.21 2.45
C ASP A 488 -9.80 -20.71 1.02
N TYR A 489 -10.39 -19.58 0.68
CA TYR A 489 -10.13 -18.94 -0.63
C TYR A 489 -8.66 -18.56 -0.80
N SER A 490 -8.03 -17.98 0.23
CA SER A 490 -6.63 -17.58 0.18
C SER A 490 -5.66 -18.77 0.03
N LYS A 491 -6.07 -19.99 0.35
CA LYS A 491 -5.28 -21.21 0.18
C LYS A 491 -5.44 -21.90 -1.17
N LEU A 492 -6.38 -21.48 -2.01
CA LEU A 492 -6.70 -22.18 -3.27
C LEU A 492 -5.56 -22.22 -4.28
N GLY A 493 -4.57 -21.30 -4.19
CA GLY A 493 -3.37 -21.30 -5.04
C GLY A 493 -2.21 -22.14 -4.49
N GLN A 494 -2.34 -22.74 -3.29
CA GLN A 494 -1.25 -23.49 -2.68
C GLN A 494 -0.98 -24.82 -3.39
N ASN A 495 0.30 -25.19 -3.49
CA ASN A 495 0.77 -26.40 -4.19
C ASN A 495 0.39 -26.45 -5.70
N ASP A 496 0.10 -25.28 -6.31
CA ASP A 496 -0.34 -25.17 -7.70
C ASP A 496 0.19 -23.90 -8.39
N TYR A 497 1.48 -23.58 -8.23
CA TYR A 497 2.12 -22.44 -8.90
C TYR A 497 1.76 -22.38 -10.40
N ALA A 498 1.31 -21.21 -10.87
CA ALA A 498 0.88 -20.99 -12.26
C ALA A 498 -0.12 -22.05 -12.77
N GLY A 499 -0.93 -22.58 -11.87
CA GLY A 499 -2.01 -23.52 -12.20
C GLY A 499 -3.34 -22.80 -12.38
N LYS A 500 -4.32 -23.22 -11.58
CA LYS A 500 -5.69 -22.72 -11.69
C LYS A 500 -5.81 -21.22 -11.44
N GLU A 501 -4.92 -20.61 -10.62
CA GLU A 501 -4.92 -19.17 -10.41
C GLU A 501 -4.60 -18.38 -11.67
N PHE A 502 -3.79 -18.92 -12.59
CA PHE A 502 -3.52 -18.28 -13.88
C PHE A 502 -4.52 -18.67 -14.97
N ASP A 503 -5.20 -19.81 -14.81
CA ASP A 503 -6.41 -20.12 -15.59
C ASP A 503 -7.54 -19.11 -15.32
N ASP A 504 -7.69 -18.66 -14.07
CA ASP A 504 -8.64 -17.59 -13.68
C ASP A 504 -8.42 -16.30 -14.48
N LEU A 505 -7.15 -15.94 -14.77
CA LEU A 505 -6.84 -14.76 -15.58
C LEU A 505 -7.41 -14.89 -17.01
N ILE A 506 -7.36 -16.10 -17.57
CA ILE A 506 -7.91 -16.38 -18.89
C ILE A 506 -9.43 -16.36 -18.85
N ASP A 507 -10.05 -16.90 -17.83
CA ASP A 507 -11.50 -16.90 -17.68
C ASP A 507 -12.05 -15.49 -17.54
N LEU A 508 -11.39 -14.62 -16.75
CA LEU A 508 -11.71 -13.20 -16.62
C LEU A 508 -11.53 -12.45 -17.94
N LYS A 509 -10.41 -12.68 -18.66
CA LYS A 509 -10.19 -12.14 -20.02
C LYS A 509 -11.32 -12.54 -20.96
N ASN A 510 -11.64 -13.83 -21.01
CA ASN A 510 -12.67 -14.36 -21.91
C ASN A 510 -14.05 -13.78 -21.59
N HIS A 511 -14.38 -13.58 -20.30
CA HIS A 511 -15.60 -12.90 -19.92
C HIS A 511 -15.69 -11.49 -20.53
N LEU A 512 -14.61 -10.68 -20.42
CA LEU A 512 -14.57 -9.32 -20.99
C LEU A 512 -14.66 -9.31 -22.53
N VAL A 513 -14.12 -10.33 -23.19
CA VAL A 513 -14.27 -10.56 -24.65
C VAL A 513 -15.71 -10.91 -25.00
N ASN A 514 -16.32 -11.82 -24.25
CA ASN A 514 -17.67 -12.34 -24.51
C ASN A 514 -18.76 -11.29 -24.33
N ILE A 515 -18.63 -10.39 -23.35
CA ILE A 515 -19.55 -9.25 -23.16
C ILE A 515 -19.34 -8.14 -24.21
N GLY A 516 -18.40 -8.30 -25.14
CA GLY A 516 -18.19 -7.38 -26.25
C GLY A 516 -17.33 -6.15 -25.90
N LEU A 517 -16.72 -6.09 -24.72
CA LEU A 517 -15.88 -4.96 -24.29
C LEU A 517 -14.47 -5.02 -24.87
N VAL A 518 -13.86 -6.19 -24.90
CA VAL A 518 -12.44 -6.37 -25.22
C VAL A 518 -12.23 -6.98 -26.60
N ASN A 519 -11.24 -6.46 -27.34
CA ASN A 519 -10.73 -7.09 -28.56
C ASN A 519 -9.73 -8.19 -28.16
N GLU A 520 -10.07 -9.44 -28.43
CA GLU A 520 -9.30 -10.62 -28.05
C GLU A 520 -7.83 -10.59 -28.50
N ARG A 521 -7.53 -9.97 -29.67
CA ARG A 521 -6.17 -9.88 -30.20
C ARG A 521 -5.35 -8.73 -29.59
N LYS A 522 -5.97 -7.85 -28.80
CA LYS A 522 -5.36 -6.63 -28.25
C LYS A 522 -5.36 -6.66 -26.72
N VAL A 523 -4.83 -7.74 -26.16
CA VAL A 523 -4.75 -7.96 -24.70
C VAL A 523 -3.30 -7.95 -24.24
N GLY A 524 -2.97 -7.05 -23.32
CA GLY A 524 -1.69 -6.99 -22.63
C GLY A 524 -1.81 -7.44 -21.18
N ILE A 525 -0.71 -7.95 -20.63
CA ILE A 525 -0.61 -8.34 -19.21
C ILE A 525 0.58 -7.63 -18.56
N THR A 526 0.38 -7.15 -17.33
CA THR A 526 1.43 -6.56 -16.51
C THR A 526 1.20 -6.89 -15.04
N GLY A 527 2.24 -6.81 -14.23
CA GLY A 527 2.17 -6.95 -12.79
C GLY A 527 3.54 -6.99 -12.15
N GLY A 528 3.57 -6.83 -10.82
CA GLY A 528 4.79 -6.88 -10.02
C GLY A 528 4.87 -8.13 -9.16
N SER A 529 6.10 -8.61 -8.86
CA SER A 529 6.32 -9.76 -7.97
C SER A 529 5.61 -11.03 -8.51
N TYR A 530 4.67 -11.60 -7.77
CA TYR A 530 3.84 -12.71 -8.27
C TYR A 530 3.02 -12.31 -9.52
N GLY A 531 2.56 -11.06 -9.61
CA GLY A 531 1.96 -10.51 -10.84
C GLY A 531 2.98 -10.38 -11.99
N GLY A 532 4.27 -10.17 -11.68
CA GLY A 532 5.37 -10.25 -12.64
C GLY A 532 5.62 -11.69 -13.11
N TYR A 533 5.42 -12.67 -12.23
CA TYR A 533 5.40 -14.09 -12.58
C TYR A 533 4.25 -14.40 -13.54
N ALA A 534 3.04 -13.93 -13.25
CA ALA A 534 1.90 -14.04 -14.16
C ALA A 534 2.18 -13.40 -15.52
N SER A 535 2.87 -12.24 -15.54
CA SER A 535 3.25 -11.56 -16.78
C SER A 535 4.27 -12.35 -17.60
N ALA A 536 5.29 -12.92 -16.94
CA ALA A 536 6.26 -13.81 -17.58
C ALA A 536 5.59 -15.09 -18.11
N TRP A 537 4.67 -15.69 -17.34
CA TRP A 537 3.88 -16.84 -17.73
C TRP A 537 2.94 -16.53 -18.91
N GLY A 538 2.31 -15.34 -18.89
CA GLY A 538 1.51 -14.82 -19.99
C GLY A 538 2.32 -14.67 -21.29
N ALA A 539 3.58 -14.22 -21.17
CA ALA A 539 4.46 -14.10 -22.34
C ALA A 539 4.98 -15.43 -22.88
N THR A 540 4.96 -16.50 -22.09
CA THR A 540 5.53 -17.82 -22.47
C THR A 540 4.45 -18.88 -22.60
N LYS A 541 4.04 -19.51 -21.49
CA LYS A 541 3.06 -20.61 -21.51
C LYS A 541 1.71 -20.21 -22.08
N LEU A 542 1.25 -19.00 -21.77
CA LEU A 542 -0.06 -18.47 -22.20
C LEU A 542 0.07 -17.47 -23.36
N THR A 543 1.14 -17.52 -24.14
CA THR A 543 1.48 -16.55 -25.20
C THR A 543 0.35 -16.32 -26.21
N LYS A 544 -0.49 -17.31 -26.48
CA LYS A 544 -1.65 -17.22 -27.41
C LYS A 544 -2.75 -16.24 -26.92
N HIS A 545 -2.73 -15.88 -25.64
CA HIS A 545 -3.75 -15.03 -25.02
C HIS A 545 -3.35 -13.57 -24.90
N PHE A 546 -2.06 -13.25 -25.09
CA PHE A 546 -1.53 -11.91 -24.84
C PHE A 546 -0.66 -11.42 -26.00
N ALA A 547 -0.93 -10.21 -26.48
CA ALA A 547 -0.18 -9.55 -27.54
C ALA A 547 0.99 -8.69 -27.02
N ALA A 548 1.04 -8.40 -25.72
CA ALA A 548 2.12 -7.69 -25.04
C ALA A 548 2.24 -8.11 -23.57
N SER A 549 3.45 -8.10 -23.03
CA SER A 549 3.67 -8.35 -21.60
C SER A 549 4.71 -7.41 -21.01
N VAL A 550 4.47 -6.99 -19.74
CA VAL A 550 5.42 -6.21 -18.93
C VAL A 550 5.61 -6.89 -17.59
N MET A 551 6.77 -7.49 -17.39
CA MET A 551 7.18 -8.19 -16.17
C MET A 551 7.91 -7.20 -15.25
N PHE A 552 7.38 -6.92 -14.07
CA PHE A 552 8.03 -6.10 -13.05
C PHE A 552 8.45 -6.93 -11.84
N VAL A 553 9.74 -6.88 -11.47
CA VAL A 553 10.34 -7.61 -10.33
C VAL A 553 9.79 -9.05 -10.22
N GLY A 554 9.61 -9.72 -11.36
CA GLY A 554 8.89 -10.98 -11.48
C GLY A 554 9.78 -12.21 -11.42
N ILE A 555 9.13 -13.36 -11.27
CA ILE A 555 9.77 -14.67 -11.17
C ILE A 555 9.83 -15.32 -12.55
N SER A 556 10.98 -15.82 -12.96
CA SER A 556 11.19 -16.55 -14.21
C SER A 556 11.48 -18.04 -14.00
N ASN A 557 12.06 -18.37 -12.84
CA ASN A 557 12.54 -19.71 -12.52
C ASN A 557 12.31 -20.01 -11.05
N GLN A 558 11.39 -20.91 -10.73
CA GLN A 558 11.03 -21.25 -9.36
C GLN A 558 12.15 -21.97 -8.60
N LEU A 559 13.07 -22.65 -9.31
CA LEU A 559 14.21 -23.32 -8.70
C LEU A 559 15.23 -22.29 -8.19
N SER A 560 15.71 -21.39 -9.06
CA SER A 560 16.70 -20.39 -8.67
C SER A 560 16.06 -19.30 -7.76
N LYS A 561 14.75 -19.04 -7.89
CA LYS A 561 14.01 -18.15 -6.97
C LYS A 561 14.08 -18.66 -5.53
N PHE A 562 13.87 -19.97 -5.29
CA PHE A 562 13.94 -20.55 -3.95
C PHE A 562 15.33 -20.35 -3.30
N GLY A 563 16.40 -20.53 -4.08
CA GLY A 563 17.78 -20.39 -3.59
C GLY A 563 18.30 -18.96 -3.45
N THR A 564 17.54 -17.94 -3.91
CA THR A 564 18.00 -16.55 -3.93
C THR A 564 17.06 -15.55 -3.25
N THR A 565 15.95 -16.01 -2.70
CA THR A 565 14.94 -15.17 -2.02
C THR A 565 15.26 -15.01 -0.52
N ASP A 566 14.76 -13.94 0.06
CA ASP A 566 14.77 -13.67 1.49
C ASP A 566 13.56 -14.29 2.25
N ILE A 567 12.71 -15.13 1.58
CA ILE A 567 11.47 -15.73 2.13
C ILE A 567 11.33 -17.22 1.77
N SER A 568 12.39 -18.00 1.86
CA SER A 568 12.37 -19.42 1.47
C SER A 568 11.42 -20.28 2.32
N ASN A 569 11.34 -20.05 3.65
CA ASN A 569 10.39 -20.73 4.53
C ASN A 569 8.93 -20.37 4.22
N GLU A 570 8.66 -19.09 3.96
CA GLU A 570 7.34 -18.66 3.53
C GLU A 570 6.93 -19.34 2.23
N MET A 571 7.83 -19.38 1.22
CA MET A 571 7.56 -20.08 -0.04
C MET A 571 7.20 -21.55 0.19
N HIS A 572 7.91 -22.24 1.08
CA HIS A 572 7.58 -23.61 1.43
C HIS A 572 6.23 -23.71 2.16
N LEU A 573 6.03 -22.93 3.22
CA LEU A 573 4.91 -23.10 4.15
C LEU A 573 3.57 -22.62 3.59
N VAL A 574 3.56 -21.57 2.77
CA VAL A 574 2.30 -20.91 2.35
C VAL A 574 2.08 -20.86 0.84
N HIS A 575 3.09 -21.23 0.02
CA HIS A 575 2.93 -21.25 -1.43
C HIS A 575 3.04 -22.68 -2.00
N ALA A 576 4.27 -23.20 -2.20
CA ALA A 576 4.49 -24.47 -2.87
C ALA A 576 4.14 -25.71 -2.05
N ARG A 577 4.17 -25.64 -0.72
CA ARG A 577 3.93 -26.76 0.20
C ARG A 577 4.86 -27.95 -0.01
N SER A 578 5.97 -27.73 -0.70
CA SER A 578 7.04 -28.68 -1.00
C SER A 578 8.35 -27.92 -1.17
N TYR A 579 9.45 -28.64 -1.10
CA TYR A 579 10.76 -28.10 -1.47
C TYR A 579 11.10 -28.41 -2.93
N PRO A 580 12.00 -27.64 -3.59
CA PRO A 580 12.43 -27.94 -4.95
C PRO A 580 12.96 -29.35 -5.14
N TRP A 581 13.74 -29.86 -4.20
CA TRP A 581 14.31 -31.22 -4.26
C TRP A 581 13.29 -32.35 -4.12
N ASP A 582 12.06 -32.06 -3.64
CA ASP A 582 10.97 -33.03 -3.60
C ASP A 582 10.30 -33.21 -4.96
N LYS A 583 10.36 -32.16 -5.82
CA LYS A 583 9.57 -32.06 -7.06
C LYS A 583 10.28 -31.27 -8.18
N TRP A 584 11.57 -31.56 -8.48
CA TRP A 584 12.38 -30.81 -9.45
C TRP A 584 11.66 -30.51 -10.78
N GLN A 585 11.10 -31.54 -11.40
CA GLN A 585 10.41 -31.41 -12.68
C GLN A 585 9.19 -30.49 -12.57
N TRP A 586 8.39 -30.63 -11.52
CA TRP A 586 7.23 -29.75 -11.30
C TRP A 586 7.64 -28.28 -11.13
N TYR A 587 8.69 -27.97 -10.36
CA TYR A 587 9.19 -26.61 -10.21
C TYR A 587 9.69 -26.05 -11.54
N LEU A 588 10.34 -26.86 -12.36
CA LEU A 588 10.81 -26.46 -13.68
C LEU A 588 9.65 -26.16 -14.62
N GLU A 589 8.66 -27.04 -14.70
CA GLU A 589 7.45 -26.85 -15.53
C GLU A 589 6.59 -25.66 -15.09
N ARG A 590 6.68 -25.25 -13.81
CA ARG A 590 6.04 -24.05 -13.27
C ARG A 590 6.92 -22.79 -13.41
N SER A 591 8.02 -22.88 -14.15
CA SER A 591 8.93 -21.76 -14.42
C SER A 591 8.71 -21.21 -15.84
N PRO A 592 8.49 -19.90 -16.03
CA PRO A 592 8.33 -19.27 -17.35
C PRO A 592 9.45 -19.60 -18.33
N ILE A 593 10.71 -19.70 -17.86
CA ILE A 593 11.86 -20.01 -18.72
C ILE A 593 11.75 -21.36 -19.41
N TYR A 594 11.04 -22.34 -18.85
CA TYR A 594 10.82 -23.65 -19.43
C TYR A 594 10.00 -23.57 -20.74
N TRP A 595 9.16 -22.54 -20.88
CA TRP A 595 8.23 -22.36 -21.99
C TRP A 595 8.66 -21.29 -23.00
N VAL A 596 9.90 -20.79 -22.93
CA VAL A 596 10.39 -19.68 -23.76
C VAL A 596 10.37 -20.01 -25.26
N GLU A 597 10.65 -21.27 -25.65
CA GLU A 597 10.68 -21.68 -27.05
C GLU A 597 9.38 -21.36 -27.79
N GLN A 598 8.23 -21.57 -27.15
CA GLN A 598 6.92 -21.30 -27.75
C GLN A 598 6.47 -19.84 -27.65
N SER A 599 7.24 -18.97 -26.98
CA SER A 599 6.87 -17.56 -26.76
C SER A 599 6.78 -16.78 -28.07
N GLU A 600 5.68 -16.07 -28.27
CA GLU A 600 5.44 -15.13 -29.38
C GLU A 600 5.17 -13.71 -28.87
N THR A 601 4.87 -13.56 -27.58
CA THR A 601 4.50 -12.30 -26.95
C THR A 601 5.74 -11.45 -26.65
N PRO A 602 5.84 -10.20 -27.16
CA PRO A 602 6.90 -9.26 -26.80
C PRO A 602 6.91 -8.98 -25.29
N LEU A 603 8.08 -9.09 -24.65
CA LEU A 603 8.25 -8.96 -23.22
C LEU A 603 9.17 -7.78 -22.84
N LEU A 604 8.64 -6.81 -22.10
CA LEU A 604 9.42 -5.82 -21.38
C LEU A 604 9.64 -6.28 -19.93
N ILE A 605 10.88 -6.36 -19.51
CA ILE A 605 11.27 -6.72 -18.14
C ILE A 605 11.82 -5.49 -17.45
N MET A 606 11.31 -5.16 -16.25
CA MET A 606 11.78 -4.04 -15.44
C MET A 606 12.06 -4.49 -14.00
N HIS A 607 13.23 -4.12 -13.43
CA HIS A 607 13.65 -4.65 -12.13
C HIS A 607 14.55 -3.69 -11.35
N GLY A 608 14.36 -3.59 -10.04
CA GLY A 608 15.28 -2.89 -9.14
C GLY A 608 16.54 -3.72 -8.86
N LYS A 609 17.74 -3.13 -9.04
CA LYS A 609 19.01 -3.87 -8.87
C LYS A 609 19.32 -4.32 -7.44
N ALA A 610 18.65 -3.73 -6.44
CA ALA A 610 18.85 -4.05 -5.02
C ALA A 610 17.66 -4.82 -4.43
N ASP A 611 17.01 -5.67 -5.22
CA ASP A 611 15.86 -6.47 -4.80
C ASP A 611 16.29 -7.78 -4.13
N PRO A 612 16.04 -7.97 -2.80
CA PRO A 612 16.33 -9.21 -2.11
C PRO A 612 15.18 -10.23 -2.18
N ARG A 613 13.95 -9.80 -2.48
CA ARG A 613 12.74 -10.63 -2.48
C ARG A 613 12.66 -11.52 -3.71
N VAL A 614 12.79 -10.89 -4.86
CA VAL A 614 12.94 -11.55 -6.15
C VAL A 614 14.27 -11.07 -6.72
N HIS A 615 15.29 -11.89 -6.59
CA HIS A 615 16.66 -11.50 -6.96
C HIS A 615 16.71 -11.04 -8.43
N PRO A 616 17.44 -9.95 -8.79
CA PRO A 616 17.50 -9.42 -10.17
C PRO A 616 17.99 -10.43 -11.22
N ALA A 617 18.63 -11.50 -10.79
CA ALA A 617 19.01 -12.62 -11.65
C ALA A 617 17.80 -13.30 -12.32
N GLN A 618 16.62 -13.29 -11.66
CA GLN A 618 15.38 -13.79 -12.28
C GLN A 618 15.07 -13.07 -13.61
N SER A 619 15.20 -11.75 -13.61
CA SER A 619 15.03 -10.95 -14.83
C SER A 619 16.14 -11.18 -15.85
N MET A 620 17.38 -11.42 -15.40
CA MET A 620 18.50 -11.72 -16.29
C MET A 620 18.34 -13.11 -16.95
N GLU A 621 17.94 -14.13 -16.21
CA GLU A 621 17.63 -15.46 -16.73
C GLU A 621 16.57 -15.35 -17.83
N MET A 622 15.42 -14.74 -17.53
CA MET A 622 14.34 -14.57 -18.50
C MET A 622 14.81 -13.86 -19.78
N TYR A 623 15.54 -12.75 -19.62
CA TYR A 623 16.09 -12.00 -20.75
C TYR A 623 17.02 -12.85 -21.60
N ARG A 624 17.95 -13.62 -21.00
CA ARG A 624 18.92 -14.45 -21.71
C ARG A 624 18.26 -15.57 -22.50
N TYR A 625 17.34 -16.29 -21.86
CA TYR A 625 16.58 -17.36 -22.53
C TYR A 625 15.78 -16.81 -23.72
N MET A 626 15.03 -15.73 -23.54
CA MET A 626 14.30 -15.09 -24.63
C MET A 626 15.22 -14.65 -25.79
N LYS A 627 16.38 -14.05 -25.47
CA LYS A 627 17.37 -13.58 -26.49
C LYS A 627 17.95 -14.73 -27.29
N VAL A 628 18.34 -15.83 -26.63
CA VAL A 628 18.91 -17.00 -27.32
C VAL A 628 17.92 -17.63 -28.27
N HIS A 629 16.63 -17.67 -27.89
CA HIS A 629 15.54 -18.15 -28.74
C HIS A 629 15.06 -17.11 -29.76
N GLY A 630 15.74 -15.98 -29.94
CA GLY A 630 15.38 -14.95 -30.92
C GLY A 630 14.08 -14.21 -30.66
N LYS A 631 13.57 -14.27 -29.40
CA LYS A 631 12.29 -13.66 -29.01
C LYS A 631 12.42 -12.16 -28.76
N THR A 632 11.34 -11.41 -28.96
CA THR A 632 11.30 -9.97 -28.70
C THR A 632 11.30 -9.69 -27.19
N VAL A 633 12.42 -9.19 -26.68
CA VAL A 633 12.58 -8.91 -25.24
C VAL A 633 13.45 -7.69 -24.98
N ARG A 634 13.09 -6.91 -23.95
CA ARG A 634 13.92 -5.83 -23.41
C ARG A 634 14.00 -5.96 -21.90
N LEU A 635 15.19 -5.72 -21.33
CA LEU A 635 15.43 -5.67 -19.91
C LEU A 635 15.88 -4.24 -19.51
N VAL A 636 15.22 -3.67 -18.49
CA VAL A 636 15.55 -2.37 -17.90
C VAL A 636 15.80 -2.58 -16.42
N TYR A 637 16.97 -2.17 -15.94
CA TYR A 637 17.32 -2.17 -14.53
C TYR A 637 17.24 -0.76 -13.93
N TYR A 638 16.73 -0.67 -12.71
CA TYR A 638 16.72 0.55 -11.89
C TYR A 638 17.77 0.45 -10.79
N PRO A 639 18.96 1.08 -10.93
CA PRO A 639 20.00 1.06 -9.91
C PRO A 639 19.54 1.71 -8.60
N GLY A 640 19.79 1.02 -7.47
CA GLY A 640 19.42 1.49 -6.13
C GLY A 640 17.95 1.35 -5.76
N GLU A 641 17.10 0.83 -6.67
CA GLU A 641 15.73 0.40 -6.35
C GLU A 641 15.72 -1.08 -5.94
N GLY A 642 14.78 -1.43 -5.04
CA GLY A 642 14.58 -2.79 -4.53
C GLY A 642 13.36 -3.47 -5.16
N HIS A 643 12.58 -4.16 -4.32
CA HIS A 643 11.34 -4.85 -4.72
C HIS A 643 10.21 -3.83 -4.95
N GLY A 644 10.40 -2.94 -5.93
CA GLY A 644 9.55 -1.80 -6.27
C GLY A 644 10.32 -0.48 -6.29
N ASN A 645 9.92 0.44 -7.19
CA ASN A 645 10.54 1.75 -7.32
C ASN A 645 10.02 2.71 -6.24
N LYS A 646 10.92 3.39 -5.56
CA LYS A 646 10.61 4.35 -4.48
C LYS A 646 10.93 5.80 -4.85
N ARG A 647 11.87 6.01 -5.77
CA ARG A 647 12.33 7.34 -6.20
C ARG A 647 11.49 7.89 -7.34
N ALA A 648 11.33 9.19 -7.39
CA ALA A 648 10.48 9.89 -8.33
C ALA A 648 10.85 9.61 -9.79
N GLY A 649 12.12 9.75 -10.16
CA GLY A 649 12.60 9.49 -11.51
C GLY A 649 12.35 8.06 -11.98
N ALA A 650 12.63 7.06 -11.13
CA ALA A 650 12.41 5.66 -11.46
C ALA A 650 10.91 5.32 -11.62
N LYS A 651 10.03 5.91 -10.82
CA LYS A 651 8.57 5.74 -10.95
C LYS A 651 8.05 6.33 -12.26
N TYR A 652 8.48 7.54 -12.58
CA TYR A 652 8.03 8.24 -13.79
C TYR A 652 8.54 7.53 -15.07
N ASP A 653 9.84 7.19 -15.14
CA ASP A 653 10.43 6.41 -16.23
C ASP A 653 9.69 5.08 -16.44
N TYR A 654 9.34 4.39 -15.35
CA TYR A 654 8.58 3.13 -15.41
C TYR A 654 7.23 3.32 -16.08
N SER A 655 6.44 4.32 -15.66
CA SER A 655 5.11 4.60 -16.21
C SER A 655 5.18 4.85 -17.72
N LEU A 656 6.16 5.64 -18.16
CA LEU A 656 6.36 5.94 -19.59
C LEU A 656 6.74 4.68 -20.39
N ARG A 657 7.62 3.82 -19.86
CA ARG A 657 8.00 2.56 -20.53
C ARG A 657 6.87 1.57 -20.62
N LEU A 658 6.11 1.40 -19.53
CA LEU A 658 4.93 0.54 -19.49
C LEU A 658 3.93 0.93 -20.58
N MET A 659 3.49 2.19 -20.57
CA MET A 659 2.47 2.65 -21.52
C MET A 659 2.97 2.61 -22.96
N ARG A 660 4.21 3.03 -23.21
CA ARG A 660 4.83 2.96 -24.53
C ARG A 660 4.91 1.53 -25.09
N TRP A 661 5.22 0.54 -24.23
CA TRP A 661 5.24 -0.88 -24.62
C TRP A 661 3.86 -1.38 -24.99
N MET A 662 2.85 -1.07 -24.15
CA MET A 662 1.46 -1.44 -24.41
C MET A 662 0.92 -0.75 -25.69
N ASP A 663 1.17 0.54 -25.86
CA ASP A 663 0.75 1.27 -27.07
C ASP A 663 1.35 0.65 -28.34
N ASN A 664 2.64 0.31 -28.32
CA ASN A 664 3.33 -0.23 -29.48
C ASN A 664 2.73 -1.54 -29.98
N TYR A 665 2.31 -2.44 -29.08
CA TYR A 665 1.88 -3.78 -29.45
C TYR A 665 0.36 -4.00 -29.39
N LEU A 666 -0.39 -3.14 -28.69
CA LEU A 666 -1.85 -3.28 -28.57
C LEU A 666 -2.62 -2.33 -29.50
N LYS A 667 -2.04 -1.18 -29.86
CA LYS A 667 -2.72 -0.22 -30.76
C LYS A 667 -2.24 -0.31 -32.20
N HIS A 668 -1.06 -0.83 -32.41
CA HIS A 668 -0.44 -0.91 -33.74
C HIS A 668 -0.11 -2.35 -34.09
N ASP A 669 -0.42 -2.75 -35.30
CA ASP A 669 -0.10 -4.09 -35.81
C ASP A 669 1.34 -4.10 -36.39
N ASN A 670 2.11 -5.18 -36.14
CA ASN A 670 3.44 -5.45 -36.74
C ASN A 670 4.48 -4.35 -36.57
N LYS A 671 4.52 -3.65 -35.45
CA LYS A 671 5.55 -2.64 -35.16
C LYS A 671 6.85 -3.27 -34.65
N PRO A 672 8.01 -2.74 -35.06
CA PRO A 672 9.27 -3.14 -34.45
C PRO A 672 9.30 -2.71 -32.97
N MET A 673 10.22 -3.30 -32.22
CA MET A 673 10.42 -2.94 -30.81
C MET A 673 10.68 -1.41 -30.70
N PRO A 674 9.97 -0.69 -29.81
CA PRO A 674 10.10 0.76 -29.69
C PRO A 674 11.54 1.14 -29.31
N ALA A 675 11.99 2.36 -29.67
CA ALA A 675 13.31 2.86 -29.28
C ALA A 675 13.53 2.71 -27.77
N HIS A 676 14.77 2.54 -27.31
CA HIS A 676 15.07 2.39 -25.88
C HIS A 676 15.03 3.71 -25.12
N ASP A 677 15.31 4.82 -25.79
CA ASP A 677 15.35 6.14 -25.19
C ASP A 677 13.95 6.72 -24.95
N LEU A 678 13.77 7.36 -23.83
CA LEU A 678 12.64 8.21 -23.49
C LEU A 678 13.03 9.69 -23.66
N PRO A 679 12.07 10.61 -23.82
CA PRO A 679 12.36 12.02 -24.13
C PRO A 679 12.87 12.84 -22.91
N HIS A 680 13.53 12.20 -21.94
CA HIS A 680 13.97 12.85 -20.69
C HIS A 680 14.90 14.04 -20.95
N ALA A 681 15.84 13.94 -21.88
CA ALA A 681 16.77 15.04 -22.20
C ALA A 681 16.05 16.25 -22.83
N ALA A 682 15.04 16.01 -23.67
CA ALA A 682 14.22 17.06 -24.26
C ALA A 682 13.32 17.73 -23.21
N ASN A 683 12.72 16.93 -22.31
CA ASN A 683 11.89 17.43 -21.22
C ASN A 683 12.70 18.26 -20.21
N LEU A 684 13.91 17.83 -19.86
CA LEU A 684 14.82 18.59 -18.98
C LEU A 684 15.09 19.99 -19.54
N LYS A 685 15.35 20.13 -20.87
CA LYS A 685 15.56 21.44 -21.50
C LYS A 685 14.35 22.38 -21.42
N LYS A 686 13.13 21.84 -21.39
CA LYS A 686 11.90 22.65 -21.22
C LYS A 686 11.76 23.20 -19.81
N HIS A 687 12.22 22.48 -18.80
CA HIS A 687 12.17 22.89 -17.39
C HIS A 687 13.36 23.75 -16.95
N SER A 688 14.40 23.84 -17.79
CA SER A 688 15.59 24.67 -17.52
C SER A 688 15.49 26.12 -18.11
N LYS A 689 14.39 26.39 -18.83
CA LYS A 689 14.02 27.71 -19.33
C LYS A 689 12.98 28.37 -18.45
#